data_1192746f92b5c5a789eaab71ab016c6e
#
_entry.id   1192746f92b5c5a789eaab71ab016c6e
#
_cell.length_a   1.000
_cell.length_b   1.000
_cell.length_c   1.000
_cell.angle_alpha   90.00
_cell.angle_beta   90.00
_cell.angle_gamma   90.00
#
_symmetry.space_group_name_H-M   'P 1'
#
loop_
_entity.id
_entity.type
_entity.pdbx_description
1 polymer ?
#
loop_
_entity_poly.entity_id
_entity_poly.type
_entity_poly.pdbx_seq_one_letter_code
_entity_poly.pdbx_strand_id
1 'polypeptide(L)'
;MDYKTGTLIEFRNRPWVVQQSAEDYLMIIKPLGGTDAETIGLYLPLYGDELQIHSYNFRRPSADDIGKNSYKASAKVLYNACRLSFRDIAGPFQCLGKLSFEPRPYQMVPLILALKQERIRLLISDDVGIGKTLESLLIAKELLDRHEINRFAVVCLPHLCEQWQNEIKDKFGLEAEIIRSSTISRLEKKLRPDQNVFRDIPFQVISIDYVKQDNKRNIFLDHCPDFVIVDEAHTCAKPTGANKYQQQRYRLLKDLSDKPEKQLVLLTATPHSGQSEEFQSLIGLLNPKFENYQLQTAAEREELSHYFVQRRRADIKQYLGNEVVFPERVRIDKDEYSFTTNYRDLLSHLIEYVKNGIKKVSGADKRKQRYIYWDLLALMRGVMSSPDAGISMLRNKIDKREDTSAQNTDDDSEQVYVFNEPLKDLLNADDVVPEALETTTSADKKEFNSFISQLEHIKQTDADEKVKQALDIVKFSLDSGMNPIVFCQYIQTAEYVGQYITKQLSNSKKFKQVVVGIVTSRLADEERKMKIDALSQEERHVLVCTDCLSEGVNLQQGFEAVIHYDLPWNPNRMEQRNGRIDRFGQTADAVLISTLHAKNNPVDDIVLNVLYKKQEEIRKKLGVYLPIADNDASLMETIMQRIFDAKVPTKTDYMQLSLFDDDPEWKRQQDEELEIQLKKMEENEKISHTYFAHNNKQMDPTRLTASLEEAKSVIGGVEDTRDFVIEQLMHVGVSVHTDEAPLCYSFQLLELPANLHHYFAHKATSKGIVRISFASPTPKHYMYIGRNHTFVEDLSRAVVNDSVNGGELGACRALVMATAEVPKRTTILLMRVRSVIRDKKIENRELVGEEMIFVGYRGKIDNHDFLTQDEAKHLFLNSMASGDMDMTTQKTLLSNSIRWINSETELRQHTDNIALERASHLVDAFAKYRTYLKASEYQVVEPVLPMDVIAAYLFVPQINI
;
A
#
# COMPACT_ATOMS: atom_id res chain seq x y z
N MET A 1 28.99 -34.57 13.72
CA MET A 1 29.70 -33.32 13.39
C MET A 1 28.83 -32.19 13.85
N ASP A 2 29.35 -31.30 14.65
CA ASP A 2 28.56 -30.21 15.24
C ASP A 2 28.77 -28.96 14.38
N TYR A 3 27.89 -28.77 13.39
CA TYR A 3 27.93 -27.58 12.53
C TYR A 3 27.18 -26.44 13.26
N LYS A 4 27.90 -25.40 13.65
CA LYS A 4 27.35 -24.21 14.31
C LYS A 4 26.55 -23.35 13.32
N THR A 5 25.55 -22.65 13.81
CA THR A 5 24.81 -21.63 13.03
C THR A 5 25.77 -20.66 12.34
N GLY A 6 25.47 -20.29 11.08
CA GLY A 6 26.30 -19.42 10.26
C GLY A 6 27.43 -20.13 9.53
N THR A 7 27.74 -21.41 9.83
CA THR A 7 28.76 -22.18 9.11
C THR A 7 28.31 -22.48 7.69
N LEU A 8 29.26 -22.44 6.74
CA LEU A 8 29.01 -22.87 5.37
C LEU A 8 29.27 -24.37 5.19
N ILE A 9 28.31 -25.01 4.56
CA ILE A 9 28.42 -26.41 4.18
C ILE A 9 28.14 -26.59 2.69
N GLU A 10 28.72 -27.61 2.09
CA GLU A 10 28.36 -28.07 0.76
C GLU A 10 27.42 -29.27 0.88
N PHE A 11 26.24 -29.16 0.27
CA PHE A 11 25.29 -30.24 0.15
C PHE A 11 24.67 -30.22 -1.25
N ARG A 12 24.69 -31.36 -1.93
CA ARG A 12 24.22 -31.51 -3.32
C ARG A 12 24.89 -30.52 -4.28
N ASN A 13 26.20 -30.38 -4.17
CA ASN A 13 27.03 -29.48 -5.01
C ASN A 13 26.56 -27.99 -4.95
N ARG A 14 26.00 -27.57 -3.84
CA ARG A 14 25.57 -26.18 -3.59
C ARG A 14 26.03 -25.74 -2.21
N PRO A 15 26.50 -24.49 -2.03
CA PRO A 15 26.81 -23.95 -0.71
C PRO A 15 25.54 -23.56 0.06
N TRP A 16 25.51 -23.93 1.35
CA TRP A 16 24.43 -23.68 2.27
C TRP A 16 24.94 -23.05 3.56
N VAL A 17 24.12 -22.21 4.19
CA VAL A 17 24.35 -21.66 5.51
C VAL A 17 23.53 -22.44 6.52
N VAL A 18 24.18 -22.97 7.56
CA VAL A 18 23.51 -23.66 8.65
C VAL A 18 22.70 -22.62 9.46
N GLN A 19 21.42 -22.90 9.63
CA GLN A 19 20.51 -22.12 10.46
C GLN A 19 20.32 -22.79 11.80
N GLN A 20 19.82 -22.05 12.77
CA GLN A 20 19.46 -22.62 14.07
C GLN A 20 18.38 -23.70 13.94
N SER A 21 18.54 -24.78 14.68
CA SER A 21 17.54 -25.83 14.89
C SER A 21 17.25 -25.99 16.38
N ALA A 22 16.00 -26.23 16.74
CA ALA A 22 15.61 -26.57 18.09
C ALA A 22 15.88 -28.02 18.43
N GLU A 23 16.18 -28.88 17.46
CA GLU A 23 16.31 -30.33 17.59
C GLU A 23 17.67 -30.79 17.09
N ASP A 24 18.42 -31.50 17.90
CA ASP A 24 19.78 -31.97 17.58
C ASP A 24 19.85 -32.93 16.38
N TYR A 25 18.74 -33.59 16.08
CA TYR A 25 18.64 -34.52 14.95
C TYR A 25 18.16 -33.86 13.64
N LEU A 26 17.81 -32.59 13.69
CA LEU A 26 17.36 -31.82 12.54
C LEU A 26 18.34 -30.67 12.22
N MET A 27 18.97 -30.71 11.07
CA MET A 27 19.80 -29.60 10.59
C MET A 27 19.01 -28.75 9.61
N ILE A 28 18.76 -27.48 9.96
CA ILE A 28 18.12 -26.52 9.08
C ILE A 28 19.20 -25.81 8.26
N ILE A 29 19.06 -25.83 6.93
CA ILE A 29 20.01 -25.20 6.02
C ILE A 29 19.29 -24.31 5.01
N LYS A 30 19.88 -23.16 4.72
CA LYS A 30 19.42 -22.18 3.72
C LYS A 30 20.48 -22.04 2.64
N PRO A 31 20.13 -22.06 1.33
CA PRO A 31 21.12 -21.85 0.29
C PRO A 31 21.80 -20.50 0.43
N LEU A 32 23.08 -20.45 0.18
CA LEU A 32 23.83 -19.20 0.20
C LEU A 32 23.25 -18.23 -0.85
N GLY A 33 22.78 -17.06 -0.41
CA GLY A 33 22.05 -16.11 -1.26
C GLY A 33 20.64 -16.58 -1.67
N GLY A 34 20.12 -17.67 -1.09
CA GLY A 34 18.76 -18.16 -1.34
C GLY A 34 17.69 -17.44 -0.54
N THR A 35 16.42 -17.67 -0.92
CA THR A 35 15.24 -17.15 -0.21
C THR A 35 14.88 -18.01 1.00
N ASP A 36 14.08 -17.48 1.92
CA ASP A 36 13.60 -18.24 3.07
C ASP A 36 12.72 -19.44 2.64
N ALA A 37 12.07 -19.36 1.48
CA ALA A 37 11.28 -20.45 0.91
C ALA A 37 12.13 -21.64 0.43
N GLU A 38 13.43 -21.44 0.19
CA GLU A 38 14.39 -22.50 -0.19
C GLU A 38 15.04 -23.18 1.02
N THR A 39 14.70 -22.77 2.24
CA THR A 39 15.21 -23.38 3.48
C THR A 39 14.69 -24.81 3.60
N ILE A 40 15.57 -25.75 3.89
CA ILE A 40 15.23 -27.16 4.07
C ILE A 40 15.72 -27.70 5.41
N GLY A 41 15.01 -28.69 5.96
CA GLY A 41 15.45 -29.45 7.10
C GLY A 41 16.02 -30.81 6.69
N LEU A 42 17.23 -31.11 7.14
CA LEU A 42 17.86 -32.41 6.96
C LEU A 42 17.68 -33.20 8.24
N TYR A 43 16.91 -34.30 8.19
CA TYR A 43 16.74 -35.21 9.29
C TYR A 43 17.95 -36.14 9.38
N LEU A 44 18.92 -35.82 10.23
CA LEU A 44 20.21 -36.48 10.32
C LEU A 44 20.16 -38.02 10.50
N PRO A 45 19.25 -38.60 11.29
CA PRO A 45 19.14 -40.04 11.45
C PRO A 45 18.79 -40.81 10.16
N LEU A 46 18.15 -40.20 9.18
CA LEU A 46 17.81 -40.83 7.91
C LEU A 46 19.02 -41.04 7.00
N TYR A 47 20.02 -40.19 7.14
CA TYR A 47 21.14 -40.15 6.21
C TYR A 47 22.36 -40.91 6.73
N GLY A 48 22.46 -41.16 8.06
CA GLY A 48 23.59 -41.88 8.63
C GLY A 48 24.96 -41.36 8.18
N ASP A 49 25.91 -42.26 7.99
CA ASP A 49 27.24 -41.92 7.49
C ASP A 49 27.28 -41.61 5.97
N GLU A 50 26.19 -41.84 5.26
CA GLU A 50 26.09 -41.58 3.81
C GLU A 50 25.83 -40.11 3.48
N LEU A 51 25.57 -39.24 4.46
CA LEU A 51 25.34 -37.81 4.23
C LEU A 51 26.66 -37.13 3.84
N GLN A 52 26.83 -36.88 2.56
CA GLN A 52 28.02 -36.18 2.03
C GLN A 52 27.88 -34.68 2.32
N ILE A 53 28.00 -34.28 3.57
CA ILE A 53 28.10 -32.88 3.99
C ILE A 53 29.58 -32.57 4.22
N HIS A 54 30.07 -31.57 3.52
CA HIS A 54 31.44 -31.07 3.68
C HIS A 54 31.41 -29.62 4.12
N SER A 55 32.42 -29.22 4.91
CA SER A 55 32.61 -27.80 5.17
C SER A 55 32.95 -27.08 3.86
N TYR A 56 32.18 -26.03 3.54
CA TYR A 56 32.43 -25.23 2.35
C TYR A 56 33.29 -24.01 2.71
N ASN A 57 34.32 -23.78 1.94
CA ASN A 57 35.15 -22.58 2.01
C ASN A 57 35.26 -22.00 0.61
N PHE A 58 35.08 -20.68 0.46
CA PHE A 58 35.35 -20.04 -0.82
C PHE A 58 36.80 -20.27 -1.27
N ARG A 59 36.96 -20.63 -2.52
CA ARG A 59 38.28 -20.63 -3.13
C ARG A 59 38.91 -19.24 -3.01
N ARG A 60 40.10 -19.14 -2.46
CA ARG A 60 40.76 -17.85 -2.28
C ARG A 60 41.15 -17.26 -3.64
N PRO A 61 41.13 -15.89 -3.79
CA PRO A 61 41.60 -15.23 -5.01
C PRO A 61 43.07 -15.56 -5.26
N SER A 62 43.42 -15.74 -6.52
CA SER A 62 44.78 -16.03 -6.97
C SER A 62 45.12 -15.24 -8.23
N ALA A 63 46.39 -15.29 -8.66
CA ALA A 63 46.84 -14.73 -9.92
C ALA A 63 46.19 -15.38 -11.15
N ASP A 64 45.69 -16.63 -11.01
CA ASP A 64 45.03 -17.33 -12.11
C ASP A 64 43.63 -16.76 -12.40
N ASP A 65 43.04 -16.01 -11.45
CA ASP A 65 41.78 -15.30 -11.64
C ASP A 65 41.90 -14.04 -12.54
N ILE A 66 43.15 -13.63 -12.88
CA ILE A 66 43.39 -12.56 -13.84
C ILE A 66 43.15 -13.08 -15.26
N GLY A 67 42.17 -12.53 -15.95
CA GLY A 67 41.77 -12.87 -17.29
C GLY A 67 41.35 -11.67 -18.13
N LYS A 68 40.67 -11.91 -19.25
CA LYS A 68 40.18 -10.87 -20.17
C LYS A 68 39.20 -9.90 -19.52
N ASN A 69 38.48 -10.38 -18.50
CA ASN A 69 37.46 -9.60 -17.76
C ASN A 69 38.05 -8.88 -16.53
N SER A 70 39.35 -8.87 -16.33
CA SER A 70 40.01 -8.23 -15.17
C SER A 70 40.16 -6.73 -15.37
N TYR A 71 39.03 -6.02 -15.34
CA TYR A 71 38.93 -4.55 -15.36
C TYR A 71 37.98 -4.04 -14.30
N LYS A 72 38.02 -2.73 -14.01
CA LYS A 72 37.34 -2.11 -12.85
C LYS A 72 35.82 -2.28 -12.89
N ALA A 73 35.19 -2.14 -14.06
CA ALA A 73 33.72 -2.32 -14.14
C ALA A 73 33.34 -3.75 -13.75
N SER A 74 34.07 -4.78 -14.20
CA SER A 74 33.85 -6.19 -13.81
C SER A 74 34.06 -6.43 -12.30
N ALA A 75 35.01 -5.76 -11.68
CA ALA A 75 35.18 -5.81 -10.22
C ALA A 75 33.98 -5.17 -9.49
N LYS A 76 33.45 -4.07 -10.01
CA LYS A 76 32.21 -3.41 -9.48
C LYS A 76 30.98 -4.32 -9.68
N VAL A 77 30.88 -5.03 -10.80
CA VAL A 77 29.83 -6.03 -11.03
C VAL A 77 29.85 -7.09 -9.94
N LEU A 78 31.01 -7.65 -9.59
CA LEU A 78 31.12 -8.64 -8.52
C LEU A 78 30.70 -8.06 -7.17
N TYR A 79 31.15 -6.85 -6.83
CA TYR A 79 30.78 -6.18 -5.59
C TYR A 79 29.24 -5.98 -5.49
N ASN A 80 28.62 -5.50 -6.56
CA ASN A 80 27.18 -5.31 -6.60
C ASN A 80 26.43 -6.65 -6.55
N ALA A 81 26.90 -7.67 -7.28
CA ALA A 81 26.31 -9.02 -7.24
C ALA A 81 26.31 -9.59 -5.81
N CYS A 82 27.43 -9.48 -5.09
CA CYS A 82 27.51 -9.91 -3.69
C CYS A 82 26.47 -9.19 -2.81
N ARG A 83 26.39 -7.87 -2.89
CA ARG A 83 25.44 -7.06 -2.09
C ARG A 83 23.98 -7.39 -2.45
N LEU A 84 23.66 -7.57 -3.71
CA LEU A 84 22.32 -7.89 -4.18
C LEU A 84 21.93 -9.34 -3.86
N SER A 85 22.88 -10.23 -3.65
CA SER A 85 22.62 -11.62 -3.24
C SER A 85 22.31 -11.76 -1.74
N PHE A 86 22.60 -10.75 -0.89
CA PHE A 86 22.33 -10.82 0.53
C PHE A 86 20.84 -10.67 0.83
N ARG A 87 20.35 -11.54 1.71
CA ARG A 87 18.97 -11.53 2.22
C ARG A 87 18.90 -11.13 3.68
N ASP A 88 19.82 -11.65 4.47
CA ASP A 88 19.92 -11.40 5.90
C ASP A 88 20.98 -10.32 6.13
N ILE A 89 20.58 -9.12 6.48
CA ILE A 89 21.40 -7.91 6.41
C ILE A 89 21.96 -7.55 7.77
N ALA A 90 23.21 -7.10 7.80
CA ALA A 90 23.79 -6.41 8.93
C ALA A 90 23.27 -4.96 9.00
N GLY A 91 22.14 -4.71 9.69
CA GLY A 91 21.56 -3.37 9.80
C GLY A 91 20.44 -3.28 10.83
N PRO A 92 19.90 -2.06 11.08
CA PRO A 92 18.84 -1.85 12.08
C PRO A 92 17.47 -2.41 11.67
N PHE A 93 17.26 -2.66 10.38
CA PHE A 93 16.02 -3.19 9.82
C PHE A 93 16.30 -4.39 8.92
N GLN A 94 15.77 -5.54 9.29
CA GLN A 94 15.99 -6.80 8.57
C GLN A 94 15.18 -6.92 7.28
N CYS A 95 13.96 -6.36 7.29
CA CYS A 95 13.05 -6.48 6.15
C CYS A 95 13.56 -5.77 4.88
N LEU A 96 14.41 -4.74 5.00
CA LEU A 96 14.84 -3.92 3.85
C LEU A 96 15.50 -4.73 2.73
N GLY A 97 16.22 -5.79 3.09
CA GLY A 97 16.84 -6.69 2.11
C GLY A 97 15.86 -7.55 1.30
N LYS A 98 14.60 -7.62 1.74
CA LYS A 98 13.58 -8.55 1.22
C LYS A 98 12.34 -7.84 0.65
N LEU A 99 12.37 -6.50 0.49
CA LEU A 99 11.27 -5.71 -0.06
C LEU A 99 11.37 -5.55 -1.58
N SER A 100 10.22 -5.63 -2.27
CA SER A 100 10.12 -5.35 -3.71
C SER A 100 9.84 -3.88 -4.04
N PHE A 101 10.03 -2.99 -3.09
CA PHE A 101 9.90 -1.55 -3.24
C PHE A 101 10.87 -0.84 -2.31
N GLU A 102 11.11 0.44 -2.54
CA GLU A 102 11.96 1.27 -1.67
C GLU A 102 11.08 2.03 -0.67
N PRO A 103 11.14 1.71 0.65
CA PRO A 103 10.35 2.42 1.64
C PRO A 103 10.88 3.84 1.85
N ARG A 104 9.96 4.79 2.00
CA ARG A 104 10.29 6.19 2.26
C ARG A 104 10.51 6.41 3.77
N PRO A 105 11.32 7.43 4.17
CA PRO A 105 11.60 7.68 5.59
C PRO A 105 10.34 7.79 6.46
N TYR A 106 9.28 8.45 5.98
CA TYR A 106 8.04 8.58 6.72
C TYR A 106 7.33 7.23 6.95
N GLN A 107 7.43 6.27 6.03
CA GLN A 107 6.82 4.94 6.17
C GLN A 107 7.49 4.09 7.26
N MET A 108 8.72 4.44 7.64
CA MET A 108 9.44 3.76 8.73
C MET A 108 9.01 4.21 10.12
N VAL A 109 8.30 5.34 10.24
CA VAL A 109 7.88 5.89 11.54
C VAL A 109 7.00 4.92 12.34
N PRO A 110 5.91 4.34 11.77
CA PRO A 110 5.10 3.35 12.48
C PRO A 110 5.88 2.08 12.86
N LEU A 111 6.79 1.63 12.00
CA LEU A 111 7.68 0.51 12.32
C LEU A 111 8.55 0.80 13.54
N ILE A 112 9.17 1.98 13.61
CA ILE A 112 10.00 2.35 14.75
C ILE A 112 9.19 2.45 16.05
N LEU A 113 7.96 3.01 15.98
CA LEU A 113 7.07 3.05 17.14
C LEU A 113 6.67 1.65 17.59
N ALA A 114 6.37 0.76 16.66
CA ALA A 114 6.10 -0.64 16.96
C ALA A 114 7.29 -1.33 17.62
N LEU A 115 8.50 -1.15 17.10
CA LEU A 115 9.73 -1.72 17.66
C LEU A 115 10.07 -1.19 19.07
N LYS A 116 9.58 -0.02 19.47
CA LYS A 116 9.75 0.52 20.83
C LYS A 116 8.83 -0.12 21.87
N GLN A 117 7.81 -0.86 21.44
CA GLN A 117 6.85 -1.51 22.32
C GLN A 117 7.25 -2.97 22.54
N GLU A 118 7.14 -3.46 23.78
CA GLU A 118 7.31 -4.89 24.10
C GLU A 118 6.20 -5.73 23.46
N ARG A 119 4.98 -5.20 23.44
CA ARG A 119 3.81 -5.76 22.75
C ARG A 119 3.22 -4.70 21.87
N ILE A 120 3.12 -5.00 20.61
CA ILE A 120 2.68 -4.02 19.62
C ILE A 120 1.17 -3.82 19.75
N ARG A 121 0.80 -2.60 20.05
CA ARG A 121 -0.56 -2.07 20.07
C ARG A 121 -0.53 -0.69 19.42
N LEU A 122 -0.85 -0.60 18.15
CA LEU A 122 -0.67 0.64 17.39
C LEU A 122 -1.91 0.94 16.55
N LEU A 123 -2.36 2.18 16.57
CA LEU A 123 -3.35 2.73 15.66
C LEU A 123 -2.64 3.64 14.65
N ILE A 124 -2.73 3.30 13.37
CA ILE A 124 -2.20 4.11 12.26
C ILE A 124 -3.39 4.78 11.57
N SER A 125 -3.46 6.10 11.68
CA SER A 125 -4.57 6.90 11.18
C SER A 125 -4.11 7.99 10.21
N ASP A 126 -3.24 7.64 9.30
CA ASP A 126 -2.73 8.53 8.28
C ASP A 126 -3.79 8.82 7.19
N ASP A 127 -3.68 9.96 6.53
CA ASP A 127 -4.57 10.35 5.42
C ASP A 127 -4.64 9.26 4.34
N VAL A 128 -5.73 9.29 3.58
CA VAL A 128 -5.92 8.40 2.43
C VAL A 128 -4.78 8.58 1.42
N GLY A 129 -4.22 7.47 0.95
CA GLY A 129 -3.18 7.47 -0.08
C GLY A 129 -1.75 7.61 0.43
N ILE A 130 -1.49 7.78 1.73
CA ILE A 130 -0.13 7.84 2.31
C ILE A 130 0.57 6.49 2.27
N GLY A 131 -0.17 5.38 2.47
CA GLY A 131 0.40 4.03 2.40
C GLY A 131 0.28 3.22 3.68
N LYS A 132 -0.79 3.38 4.47
CA LYS A 132 -1.07 2.61 5.69
C LYS A 132 -0.88 1.09 5.54
N THR A 133 -1.31 0.54 4.41
CA THR A 133 -1.12 -0.89 4.07
C THR A 133 0.36 -1.27 4.07
N LEU A 134 1.22 -0.48 3.40
CA LEU A 134 2.66 -0.73 3.37
C LEU A 134 3.29 -0.57 4.75
N GLU A 135 2.88 0.44 5.51
CA GLU A 135 3.40 0.70 6.85
C GLU A 135 3.11 -0.44 7.82
N SER A 136 1.89 -0.98 7.80
CA SER A 136 1.53 -2.11 8.66
C SER A 136 2.21 -3.42 8.24
N LEU A 137 2.36 -3.65 6.93
CA LEU A 137 3.08 -4.83 6.42
C LEU A 137 4.59 -4.72 6.64
N LEU A 138 5.18 -3.51 6.67
CA LEU A 138 6.58 -3.31 7.09
C LEU A 138 6.80 -3.80 8.52
N ILE A 139 5.84 -3.53 9.43
CA ILE A 139 5.91 -4.03 10.81
C ILE A 139 5.84 -5.56 10.81
N ALA A 140 4.85 -6.15 10.12
CA ALA A 140 4.72 -7.61 10.06
C ALA A 140 5.96 -8.29 9.47
N LYS A 141 6.50 -7.74 8.37
CA LYS A 141 7.69 -8.28 7.71
C LYS A 141 8.94 -8.18 8.58
N GLU A 142 9.14 -7.06 9.25
CA GLU A 142 10.27 -6.89 10.17
C GLU A 142 10.21 -7.89 11.32
N LEU A 143 9.01 -8.12 11.90
CA LEU A 143 8.84 -9.11 12.96
C LEU A 143 9.06 -10.55 12.48
N LEU A 144 8.64 -10.88 11.26
CA LEU A 144 8.93 -12.17 10.61
C LEU A 144 10.44 -12.37 10.42
N ASP A 145 11.11 -11.34 9.87
CA ASP A 145 12.54 -11.42 9.57
C ASP A 145 13.41 -11.40 10.84
N ARG A 146 12.89 -10.88 11.94
CA ARG A 146 13.46 -11.02 13.28
C ARG A 146 13.09 -12.33 13.97
N HIS A 147 12.30 -13.18 13.33
CA HIS A 147 11.74 -14.39 13.91
C HIS A 147 10.97 -14.18 15.22
N GLU A 148 10.40 -12.97 15.40
CA GLU A 148 9.55 -12.67 16.57
C GLU A 148 8.14 -13.18 16.41
N ILE A 149 7.69 -13.31 15.17
CA ILE A 149 6.45 -13.99 14.79
C ILE A 149 6.74 -14.96 13.63
N ASN A 150 5.93 -16.01 13.53
CA ASN A 150 5.97 -16.96 12.41
C ASN A 150 4.73 -16.85 11.51
N ARG A 151 3.71 -16.17 11.99
CA ARG A 151 2.39 -16.06 11.34
C ARG A 151 1.82 -14.69 11.59
N PHE A 152 1.03 -14.19 10.62
CA PHE A 152 0.19 -13.01 10.82
C PHE A 152 -1.15 -13.14 10.11
N ALA A 153 -2.14 -12.38 10.57
CA ALA A 153 -3.44 -12.25 9.93
C ALA A 153 -3.75 -10.78 9.63
N VAL A 154 -4.36 -10.54 8.47
CA VAL A 154 -5.01 -9.28 8.13
C VAL A 154 -6.51 -9.50 8.17
N VAL A 155 -7.21 -8.77 9.04
CA VAL A 155 -8.68 -8.78 9.14
C VAL A 155 -9.18 -7.52 8.46
N CYS A 156 -9.93 -7.68 7.37
CA CYS A 156 -10.40 -6.57 6.54
C CYS A 156 -11.84 -6.79 6.05
N LEU A 157 -12.40 -5.76 5.40
CA LEU A 157 -13.69 -5.89 4.74
C LEU A 157 -13.61 -6.88 3.56
N PRO A 158 -14.71 -7.59 3.22
CA PRO A 158 -14.71 -8.64 2.20
C PRO A 158 -14.10 -8.24 0.86
N HIS A 159 -14.38 -7.04 0.37
CA HIS A 159 -13.92 -6.51 -0.92
C HIS A 159 -12.46 -6.08 -0.92
N LEU A 160 -11.81 -5.95 0.25
CA LEU A 160 -10.38 -5.61 0.38
C LEU A 160 -9.48 -6.85 0.38
N CYS A 161 -10.04 -8.05 0.51
CA CYS A 161 -9.23 -9.26 0.69
C CYS A 161 -8.24 -9.50 -0.46
N GLU A 162 -8.67 -9.36 -1.70
CA GLU A 162 -7.82 -9.56 -2.88
C GLU A 162 -6.74 -8.48 -2.99
N GLN A 163 -7.07 -7.23 -2.65
CA GLN A 163 -6.08 -6.15 -2.62
C GLN A 163 -4.96 -6.45 -1.61
N TRP A 164 -5.33 -6.84 -0.38
CA TRP A 164 -4.37 -7.21 0.65
C TRP A 164 -3.49 -8.39 0.22
N GLN A 165 -4.09 -9.43 -0.36
CA GLN A 165 -3.35 -10.59 -0.86
C GLN A 165 -2.31 -10.19 -1.92
N ASN A 166 -2.70 -9.34 -2.89
CA ASN A 166 -1.80 -8.87 -3.94
C ASN A 166 -0.68 -7.98 -3.37
N GLU A 167 -0.99 -7.04 -2.47
CA GLU A 167 0.03 -6.18 -1.84
C GLU A 167 1.05 -7.01 -1.04
N ILE A 168 0.59 -8.03 -0.29
CA ILE A 168 1.45 -8.96 0.45
C ILE A 168 2.37 -9.72 -0.51
N LYS A 169 1.82 -10.21 -1.62
CA LYS A 169 2.59 -10.94 -2.63
C LYS A 169 3.56 -10.04 -3.39
N ASP A 170 3.07 -8.97 -4.00
CA ASP A 170 3.83 -8.15 -4.94
C ASP A 170 4.91 -7.31 -4.26
N LYS A 171 4.66 -6.85 -3.02
CA LYS A 171 5.55 -5.95 -2.30
C LYS A 171 6.46 -6.65 -1.29
N PHE A 172 5.95 -7.72 -0.68
CA PHE A 172 6.64 -8.41 0.42
C PHE A 172 7.05 -9.85 0.08
N GLY A 173 6.65 -10.37 -1.09
CA GLY A 173 7.02 -11.71 -1.56
C GLY A 173 6.44 -12.85 -0.71
N LEU A 174 5.29 -12.64 -0.05
CA LEU A 174 4.64 -13.62 0.81
C LEU A 174 3.34 -14.13 0.18
N GLU A 175 3.09 -15.43 0.24
CA GLU A 175 1.86 -16.05 -0.27
C GLU A 175 0.83 -16.16 0.86
N ALA A 176 -0.17 -15.28 0.84
CA ALA A 176 -1.27 -15.29 1.81
C ALA A 176 -2.52 -15.96 1.23
N GLU A 177 -3.26 -16.70 2.07
CA GLU A 177 -4.54 -17.31 1.68
C GLU A 177 -5.72 -16.46 2.17
N ILE A 178 -6.74 -16.28 1.31
CA ILE A 178 -7.97 -15.55 1.65
C ILE A 178 -8.94 -16.48 2.35
N ILE A 179 -9.34 -16.12 3.58
CA ILE A 179 -10.31 -16.86 4.41
C ILE A 179 -11.62 -16.08 4.47
N ARG A 180 -12.61 -16.58 3.72
CA ARG A 180 -13.99 -16.06 3.69
C ARG A 180 -14.98 -17.19 3.35
N SER A 181 -16.27 -16.92 3.42
CA SER A 181 -17.30 -17.94 3.19
C SER A 181 -17.17 -18.68 1.84
N SER A 182 -16.71 -18.01 0.79
CA SER A 182 -16.54 -18.63 -0.54
C SER A 182 -15.27 -19.46 -0.69
N THR A 183 -14.24 -19.26 0.13
CA THR A 183 -12.94 -19.94 -0.01
C THR A 183 -12.69 -21.00 1.04
N ILE A 184 -13.38 -20.94 2.18
CA ILE A 184 -13.11 -21.80 3.35
C ILE A 184 -13.18 -23.29 3.03
N SER A 185 -14.21 -23.75 2.31
CA SER A 185 -14.37 -25.17 1.97
C SER A 185 -13.25 -25.72 1.09
N ARG A 186 -12.64 -24.87 0.24
CA ARG A 186 -11.47 -25.22 -0.57
C ARG A 186 -10.23 -25.35 0.31
N LEU A 187 -10.05 -24.44 1.27
CA LEU A 187 -8.90 -24.42 2.17
C LEU A 187 -8.95 -25.62 3.13
N GLU A 188 -10.11 -25.91 3.72
CA GLU A 188 -10.29 -27.07 4.61
C GLU A 188 -9.99 -28.40 3.90
N LYS A 189 -10.32 -28.53 2.60
CA LYS A 189 -9.99 -29.72 1.80
C LYS A 189 -8.47 -29.90 1.56
N LYS A 190 -7.68 -28.84 1.61
CA LYS A 190 -6.22 -28.92 1.47
C LYS A 190 -5.52 -29.33 2.78
N LEU A 191 -6.20 -29.17 3.90
CA LEU A 191 -5.66 -29.46 5.23
C LEU A 191 -5.93 -30.89 5.65
N ARG A 192 -5.10 -31.42 6.55
CA ARG A 192 -5.34 -32.70 7.21
C ARG A 192 -6.45 -32.57 8.25
N PRO A 193 -7.10 -33.68 8.65
CA PRO A 193 -8.20 -33.67 9.63
C PRO A 193 -7.85 -33.05 11.00
N ASP A 194 -6.57 -33.09 11.40
CA ASP A 194 -6.02 -32.54 12.65
C ASP A 194 -5.58 -31.07 12.54
N GLN A 195 -5.63 -30.50 11.34
CA GLN A 195 -5.21 -29.13 11.05
C GLN A 195 -6.40 -28.17 11.07
N ASN A 196 -6.11 -26.90 11.40
CA ASN A 196 -7.08 -25.81 11.44
C ASN A 196 -6.64 -24.65 10.55
N VAL A 197 -7.56 -24.10 9.76
CA VAL A 197 -7.27 -23.00 8.81
C VAL A 197 -6.59 -21.82 9.50
N PHE A 198 -7.03 -21.44 10.71
CA PHE A 198 -6.46 -20.30 11.43
C PHE A 198 -5.13 -20.60 12.12
N ARG A 199 -4.83 -21.88 12.40
CA ARG A 199 -3.59 -22.30 13.05
C ARG A 199 -2.48 -22.61 12.06
N ASP A 200 -2.82 -23.32 10.97
CA ASP A 200 -1.82 -23.99 10.13
C ASP A 200 -1.50 -23.22 8.83
N ILE A 201 -2.30 -22.22 8.46
CA ILE A 201 -1.98 -21.29 7.39
C ILE A 201 -1.18 -20.10 7.98
N PRO A 202 0.06 -19.86 7.54
CA PRO A 202 0.92 -18.86 8.19
C PRO A 202 0.50 -17.41 7.89
N PHE A 203 0.13 -17.12 6.66
CA PHE A 203 -0.23 -15.76 6.23
C PHE A 203 -1.67 -15.73 5.76
N GLN A 204 -2.49 -14.96 6.46
CA GLN A 204 -3.94 -15.00 6.31
C GLN A 204 -4.50 -13.63 5.99
N VAL A 205 -5.40 -13.57 5.01
CA VAL A 205 -6.26 -12.41 4.77
C VAL A 205 -7.69 -12.84 5.04
N ILE A 206 -8.31 -12.26 6.07
CA ILE A 206 -9.55 -12.77 6.64
C ILE A 206 -10.65 -11.73 6.49
N SER A 207 -11.80 -12.15 5.94
CA SER A 207 -12.99 -11.32 5.94
C SER A 207 -13.55 -11.15 7.36
N ILE A 208 -13.66 -9.90 7.83
CA ILE A 208 -14.22 -9.59 9.14
C ILE A 208 -15.67 -10.10 9.26
N ASP A 209 -16.43 -10.05 8.18
CA ASP A 209 -17.83 -10.49 8.16
C ASP A 209 -17.97 -12.02 8.27
N TYR A 210 -16.91 -12.76 7.97
CA TYR A 210 -16.86 -14.19 8.19
C TYR A 210 -16.57 -14.53 9.66
N VAL A 211 -15.59 -13.88 10.28
CA VAL A 211 -15.14 -14.23 11.63
C VAL A 211 -15.90 -13.52 12.75
N LYS A 212 -16.70 -12.48 12.47
CA LYS A 212 -17.56 -11.84 13.49
C LYS A 212 -18.74 -12.72 13.92
N GLN A 213 -19.09 -13.76 13.15
CA GLN A 213 -20.19 -14.68 13.45
C GLN A 213 -19.87 -15.52 14.69
N ASP A 214 -20.80 -15.65 15.61
CA ASP A 214 -20.56 -16.28 16.92
C ASP A 214 -19.97 -17.70 16.84
N ASN A 215 -20.38 -18.47 15.84
CA ASN A 215 -19.88 -19.85 15.62
C ASN A 215 -18.44 -19.90 15.06
N LYS A 216 -17.94 -18.83 14.44
CA LYS A 216 -16.59 -18.74 13.87
C LYS A 216 -15.65 -17.91 14.74
N ARG A 217 -16.20 -16.94 15.49
CA ARG A 217 -15.43 -16.03 16.34
C ARG A 217 -14.55 -16.77 17.35
N ASN A 218 -15.11 -17.70 18.10
CA ASN A 218 -14.36 -18.42 19.13
C ASN A 218 -13.24 -19.27 18.53
N ILE A 219 -13.51 -19.97 17.42
CA ILE A 219 -12.48 -20.76 16.71
C ILE A 219 -11.35 -19.87 16.22
N PHE A 220 -11.68 -18.70 15.66
CA PHE A 220 -10.68 -17.71 15.24
C PHE A 220 -9.86 -17.19 16.42
N LEU A 221 -10.48 -16.75 17.49
CA LEU A 221 -9.81 -16.21 18.68
C LEU A 221 -8.86 -17.22 19.33
N ASP A 222 -9.17 -18.52 19.28
CA ASP A 222 -8.32 -19.56 19.88
C ASP A 222 -7.11 -19.95 19.02
N HIS A 223 -7.21 -19.75 17.70
CA HIS A 223 -6.20 -20.26 16.75
C HIS A 223 -5.54 -19.19 15.90
N CYS A 224 -6.03 -17.93 15.93
CA CYS A 224 -5.47 -16.86 15.10
C CYS A 224 -3.99 -16.60 15.41
N PRO A 225 -3.22 -16.08 14.45
CA PRO A 225 -1.85 -15.64 14.67
C PRO A 225 -1.70 -14.64 15.82
N ASP A 226 -0.50 -14.55 16.39
CA ASP A 226 -0.24 -13.62 17.49
C ASP A 226 -0.12 -12.17 17.04
N PHE A 227 0.10 -11.94 15.77
CA PHE A 227 0.12 -10.61 15.14
C PHE A 227 -1.06 -10.44 14.19
N VAL A 228 -1.92 -9.46 14.46
CA VAL A 228 -3.14 -9.19 13.67
C VAL A 228 -3.17 -7.73 13.25
N ILE A 229 -3.35 -7.51 11.96
CA ILE A 229 -3.63 -6.20 11.36
C ILE A 229 -5.14 -6.12 11.13
N VAL A 230 -5.77 -5.02 11.53
CA VAL A 230 -7.21 -4.80 11.30
C VAL A 230 -7.37 -3.55 10.46
N ASP A 231 -7.90 -3.71 9.25
CA ASP A 231 -8.14 -2.60 8.34
C ASP A 231 -9.54 -2.02 8.53
N GLU A 232 -9.69 -0.73 8.23
CA GLU A 232 -10.90 0.09 8.46
C GLU A 232 -11.46 -0.09 9.88
N ALA A 233 -10.55 0.00 10.87
CA ALA A 233 -10.83 -0.28 12.28
C ALA A 233 -11.93 0.61 12.88
N HIS A 234 -12.23 1.77 12.28
CA HIS A 234 -13.35 2.63 12.71
C HIS A 234 -14.70 1.90 12.59
N THR A 235 -14.85 0.94 11.65
CA THR A 235 -16.07 0.12 11.54
C THR A 235 -16.26 -0.84 12.71
N CYS A 236 -15.25 -0.97 13.56
CA CYS A 236 -15.21 -1.83 14.74
C CYS A 236 -15.26 -1.03 16.06
N ALA A 237 -15.51 0.27 16.01
CA ALA A 237 -15.77 1.07 17.20
C ALA A 237 -17.11 0.66 17.85
N LYS A 238 -17.25 0.91 19.17
CA LYS A 238 -18.50 0.63 19.88
C LYS A 238 -19.61 1.51 19.35
N PRO A 239 -20.70 0.94 18.79
CA PRO A 239 -21.76 1.77 18.25
C PRO A 239 -22.51 2.50 19.36
N THR A 240 -22.87 3.75 19.10
CA THR A 240 -23.74 4.56 19.99
C THR A 240 -25.23 4.24 19.81
N GLY A 241 -25.60 3.45 18.78
CA GLY A 241 -26.94 2.98 18.47
C GLY A 241 -27.08 1.46 18.40
N ALA A 242 -28.23 0.99 17.94
CA ALA A 242 -28.59 -0.44 17.90
C ALA A 242 -28.02 -1.22 16.70
N ASN A 243 -26.89 -0.80 16.15
CA ASN A 243 -26.26 -1.48 14.99
C ASN A 243 -25.66 -2.85 15.38
N LYS A 244 -26.38 -3.93 15.12
CA LYS A 244 -25.99 -5.30 15.46
C LYS A 244 -24.70 -5.75 14.78
N TYR A 245 -24.48 -5.34 13.52
CA TYR A 245 -23.28 -5.73 12.76
C TYR A 245 -22.02 -5.06 13.30
N GLN A 246 -22.07 -3.77 13.58
CA GLN A 246 -20.98 -3.03 14.19
C GLN A 246 -20.72 -3.53 15.60
N GLN A 247 -21.77 -3.88 16.37
CA GLN A 247 -21.63 -4.46 17.69
C GLN A 247 -20.93 -5.83 17.66
N GLN A 248 -21.19 -6.68 16.64
CA GLN A 248 -20.49 -7.95 16.46
C GLN A 248 -19.01 -7.74 16.11
N ARG A 249 -18.68 -6.77 15.23
CA ARG A 249 -17.31 -6.41 14.91
C ARG A 249 -16.57 -5.86 16.13
N TYR A 250 -17.19 -4.95 16.89
CA TYR A 250 -16.63 -4.44 18.15
C TYR A 250 -16.34 -5.57 19.13
N ARG A 251 -17.29 -6.50 19.35
CA ARG A 251 -17.09 -7.65 20.25
C ARG A 251 -15.91 -8.50 19.81
N LEU A 252 -15.81 -8.82 18.53
CA LEU A 252 -14.67 -9.59 17.98
C LEU A 252 -13.33 -8.91 18.32
N LEU A 253 -13.21 -7.60 18.06
CA LEU A 253 -11.97 -6.89 18.33
C LEU A 253 -11.72 -6.70 19.82
N LYS A 254 -12.76 -6.49 20.62
CA LYS A 254 -12.63 -6.42 22.07
C LYS A 254 -12.12 -7.73 22.64
N ASP A 255 -12.74 -8.87 22.29
CA ASP A 255 -12.29 -10.18 22.70
C ASP A 255 -10.84 -10.48 22.28
N LEU A 256 -10.44 -10.01 21.08
CA LEU A 256 -9.06 -10.14 20.58
C LEU A 256 -8.10 -9.23 21.36
N SER A 257 -8.50 -8.00 21.68
CA SER A 257 -7.68 -7.03 22.42
C SER A 257 -7.51 -7.41 23.89
N ASP A 258 -8.47 -8.12 24.46
CA ASP A 258 -8.41 -8.59 25.86
C ASP A 258 -7.44 -9.77 26.04
N LYS A 259 -6.96 -10.39 24.94
CA LYS A 259 -5.91 -11.42 24.97
C LYS A 259 -4.53 -10.74 25.05
N PRO A 260 -3.83 -10.87 26.19
CA PRO A 260 -2.59 -10.14 26.41
C PRO A 260 -1.44 -10.56 25.49
N GLU A 261 -1.46 -11.79 24.98
CA GLU A 261 -0.44 -12.33 24.05
C GLU A 261 -0.57 -11.78 22.63
N LYS A 262 -1.75 -11.27 22.24
CA LYS A 262 -1.99 -10.80 20.88
C LYS A 262 -1.41 -9.39 20.63
N GLN A 263 -0.78 -9.21 19.51
CA GLN A 263 -0.26 -7.94 19.01
C GLN A 263 -1.23 -7.40 17.96
N LEU A 264 -1.60 -6.13 18.05
CA LEU A 264 -2.61 -5.52 17.18
C LEU A 264 -2.10 -4.25 16.51
N VAL A 265 -2.30 -4.16 15.20
CA VAL A 265 -2.15 -2.93 14.43
C VAL A 265 -3.50 -2.60 13.81
N LEU A 266 -4.07 -1.47 14.20
CA LEU A 266 -5.35 -0.97 13.74
C LEU A 266 -5.11 0.10 12.67
N LEU A 267 -5.79 0.01 11.54
CA LEU A 267 -5.68 0.98 10.43
C LEU A 267 -7.01 1.67 10.21
N THR A 268 -6.98 2.98 10.07
CA THR A 268 -8.14 3.76 9.64
C THR A 268 -7.70 5.10 9.04
N ALA A 269 -8.44 5.65 8.10
CA ALA A 269 -8.25 7.03 7.66
C ALA A 269 -9.03 8.04 8.52
N THR A 270 -10.06 7.56 9.23
CA THR A 270 -11.01 8.38 9.99
C THR A 270 -11.16 7.80 11.40
N PRO A 271 -10.25 8.14 12.34
CA PRO A 271 -10.31 7.62 13.70
C PRO A 271 -11.49 8.19 14.48
N HIS A 272 -11.97 9.37 14.10
CA HIS A 272 -13.10 10.06 14.71
C HIS A 272 -14.30 10.03 13.76
N SER A 273 -15.40 9.46 14.22
CA SER A 273 -16.71 9.51 13.53
C SER A 273 -17.50 10.79 13.84
N GLY A 274 -16.92 11.73 14.59
CA GLY A 274 -17.61 12.88 15.16
C GLY A 274 -18.18 12.63 16.56
N GLN A 275 -18.16 11.38 17.02
CA GLN A 275 -18.59 10.98 18.37
C GLN A 275 -17.37 10.59 19.20
N SER A 276 -17.16 11.31 20.29
CA SER A 276 -16.01 11.07 21.20
C SER A 276 -16.03 9.66 21.80
N GLU A 277 -17.21 9.09 22.04
CA GLU A 277 -17.36 7.74 22.60
C GLU A 277 -16.85 6.64 21.64
N GLU A 278 -17.11 6.77 20.34
CA GLU A 278 -16.60 5.82 19.35
C GLU A 278 -15.07 5.84 19.28
N PHE A 279 -14.48 7.03 19.26
CA PHE A 279 -13.03 7.18 19.28
C PHE A 279 -12.41 6.63 20.58
N GLN A 280 -13.01 6.95 21.75
CA GLN A 280 -12.56 6.41 23.03
C GLN A 280 -12.61 4.88 23.06
N SER A 281 -13.69 4.30 22.50
CA SER A 281 -13.78 2.84 22.36
C SER A 281 -12.71 2.25 21.47
N LEU A 282 -12.35 2.93 20.37
CA LEU A 282 -11.33 2.50 19.42
C LEU A 282 -9.92 2.53 20.06
N ILE A 283 -9.55 3.62 20.74
CA ILE A 283 -8.29 3.69 21.47
C ILE A 283 -8.26 2.75 22.68
N GLY A 284 -9.43 2.47 23.29
CA GLY A 284 -9.61 1.46 24.33
C GLY A 284 -9.24 0.03 23.91
N LEU A 285 -9.28 -0.27 22.60
CA LEU A 285 -8.76 -1.54 22.05
C LEU A 285 -7.23 -1.64 22.09
N LEU A 286 -6.51 -0.53 22.13
CA LEU A 286 -5.05 -0.51 22.28
C LEU A 286 -4.66 -0.75 23.75
N ASN A 287 -5.33 -0.06 24.66
CA ASN A 287 -5.19 -0.24 26.11
C ASN A 287 -6.51 0.17 26.77
N PRO A 288 -7.12 -0.68 27.62
CA PRO A 288 -8.39 -0.37 28.32
C PRO A 288 -8.37 0.96 29.08
N LYS A 289 -7.21 1.42 29.57
CA LYS A 289 -7.05 2.70 30.25
C LYS A 289 -7.44 3.88 29.35
N PHE A 290 -7.20 3.78 28.03
CA PHE A 290 -7.44 4.87 27.09
C PHE A 290 -8.93 5.10 26.80
N GLU A 291 -9.82 4.14 27.09
CA GLU A 291 -11.27 4.30 26.94
C GLU A 291 -11.81 5.48 27.79
N ASN A 292 -11.10 5.85 28.86
CA ASN A 292 -11.47 6.94 29.74
C ASN A 292 -10.76 8.27 29.42
N TYR A 293 -9.89 8.32 28.41
CA TYR A 293 -9.13 9.52 28.07
C TYR A 293 -10.01 10.54 27.33
N GLN A 294 -10.00 11.78 27.82
CA GLN A 294 -10.64 12.91 27.14
C GLN A 294 -9.63 13.75 26.34
N LEU A 295 -8.35 13.41 26.42
CA LEU A 295 -7.23 14.08 25.74
C LEU A 295 -7.08 15.59 26.06
N GLN A 296 -7.64 16.01 27.18
CA GLN A 296 -7.54 17.41 27.62
C GLN A 296 -6.17 17.72 28.25
N THR A 297 -5.54 16.73 28.86
CA THR A 297 -4.23 16.89 29.52
C THR A 297 -3.08 16.55 28.58
N ALA A 298 -1.95 17.25 28.74
CA ALA A 298 -0.74 16.94 27.97
C ALA A 298 -0.21 15.52 28.26
N ALA A 299 -0.36 15.04 29.49
CA ALA A 299 0.08 13.70 29.90
C ALA A 299 -0.69 12.59 29.20
N GLU A 300 -2.03 12.69 29.10
CA GLU A 300 -2.86 11.71 28.35
C GLU A 300 -2.47 11.66 26.87
N ARG A 301 -2.26 12.84 26.27
CA ARG A 301 -1.84 12.94 24.87
C ARG A 301 -0.45 12.36 24.65
N GLU A 302 0.51 12.64 25.54
CA GLU A 302 1.85 12.11 25.46
C GLU A 302 1.86 10.59 25.57
N GLU A 303 1.14 10.03 26.51
CA GLU A 303 1.04 8.58 26.67
C GLU A 303 0.41 7.93 25.43
N LEU A 304 -0.72 8.47 24.92
CA LEU A 304 -1.36 7.95 23.72
C LEU A 304 -0.45 8.06 22.47
N SER A 305 0.41 9.07 22.38
CA SER A 305 1.31 9.27 21.22
C SER A 305 2.29 8.12 20.97
N HIS A 306 2.51 7.26 21.95
CA HIS A 306 3.30 6.04 21.77
C HIS A 306 2.54 4.90 21.08
N TYR A 307 1.21 5.01 21.00
CA TYR A 307 0.30 4.00 20.47
C TYR A 307 -0.51 4.49 19.27
N PHE A 308 -0.38 5.76 18.90
CA PHE A 308 -1.20 6.40 17.89
C PHE A 308 -0.36 7.24 16.92
N VAL A 309 -0.49 6.97 15.63
CA VAL A 309 0.14 7.73 14.54
C VAL A 309 -0.96 8.35 13.69
N GLN A 310 -0.92 9.65 13.52
CA GLN A 310 -1.82 10.39 12.65
C GLN A 310 -1.04 11.46 11.90
N ARG A 311 -0.92 11.32 10.58
CA ARG A 311 -0.17 12.27 9.75
C ARG A 311 -0.95 12.64 8.52
N ARG A 312 -0.79 13.87 8.10
CA ARG A 312 -1.32 14.42 6.86
C ARG A 312 -0.23 14.46 5.79
N ARG A 313 -0.65 14.63 4.55
CA ARG A 313 0.30 14.85 3.44
C ARG A 313 1.21 16.06 3.69
N ALA A 314 0.69 17.13 4.32
CA ALA A 314 1.49 18.29 4.70
C ALA A 314 2.61 17.96 5.71
N ASP A 315 2.30 17.09 6.68
CA ASP A 315 3.27 16.67 7.72
C ASP A 315 4.38 15.80 7.11
N ILE A 316 4.05 15.04 6.06
CA ILE A 316 5.00 14.14 5.37
C ILE A 316 6.01 14.92 4.53
N LYS A 317 5.66 16.08 4.00
CA LYS A 317 6.56 16.90 3.16
C LYS A 317 7.92 17.14 3.80
N GLN A 318 7.99 17.29 5.12
CA GLN A 318 9.26 17.47 5.85
C GLN A 318 10.22 16.26 5.75
N TYR A 319 9.70 15.05 5.46
CA TYR A 319 10.49 13.82 5.28
C TYR A 319 10.93 13.59 3.84
N LEU A 320 10.37 14.33 2.88
CA LEU A 320 10.56 14.12 1.45
C LEU A 320 11.54 15.08 0.81
N GLY A 321 11.94 16.16 1.52
CA GLY A 321 12.81 17.19 0.95
C GLY A 321 12.19 17.82 -0.32
N ASN A 322 12.88 17.65 -1.46
CA ASN A 322 12.42 18.16 -2.76
C ASN A 322 11.65 17.13 -3.60
N GLU A 323 11.42 15.91 -3.09
CA GLU A 323 10.67 14.90 -3.84
C GLU A 323 9.17 15.23 -3.89
N VAL A 324 8.60 15.26 -5.10
CA VAL A 324 7.16 15.36 -5.33
C VAL A 324 6.58 13.95 -5.30
N VAL A 325 5.90 13.60 -4.21
CA VAL A 325 5.39 12.23 -3.99
C VAL A 325 3.89 12.12 -4.26
N PHE A 326 3.17 13.24 -4.20
CA PHE A 326 1.73 13.30 -4.45
C PHE A 326 1.44 14.27 -5.58
N PRO A 327 0.51 13.92 -6.50
CA PRO A 327 0.13 14.80 -7.59
C PRO A 327 -0.57 16.06 -7.09
N GLU A 328 -0.48 17.13 -7.89
CA GLU A 328 -1.26 18.33 -7.64
C GLU A 328 -2.73 18.12 -8.06
N ARG A 329 -3.68 18.56 -7.24
CA ARG A 329 -5.10 18.51 -7.58
C ARG A 329 -5.50 19.72 -8.38
N VAL A 330 -5.87 19.51 -9.64
CA VAL A 330 -6.41 20.53 -10.53
C VAL A 330 -7.93 20.43 -10.57
N ARG A 331 -8.61 21.54 -10.45
CA ARG A 331 -10.08 21.63 -10.60
C ARG A 331 -10.45 22.31 -11.89
N ILE A 332 -11.60 21.95 -12.46
CA ILE A 332 -12.16 22.59 -13.64
C ILE A 332 -13.25 23.57 -13.18
N ASP A 333 -13.25 24.78 -13.74
CA ASP A 333 -14.29 25.80 -13.50
C ASP A 333 -15.62 25.51 -14.26
N LYS A 334 -15.75 24.32 -14.89
CA LYS A 334 -16.91 23.93 -15.73
C LYS A 334 -17.74 22.80 -15.14
N ASP A 335 -17.91 22.79 -13.82
CA ASP A 335 -18.61 21.71 -13.13
C ASP A 335 -20.14 21.95 -13.06
N GLU A 336 -20.64 23.11 -13.51
CA GLU A 336 -22.04 23.50 -13.43
C GLU A 336 -22.81 23.17 -14.71
N TYR A 337 -24.02 22.61 -14.56
CA TYR A 337 -24.98 22.46 -15.65
C TYR A 337 -26.35 23.07 -15.28
N SER A 338 -27.20 23.32 -16.27
CA SER A 338 -28.55 23.84 -16.06
C SER A 338 -29.58 22.85 -16.58
N PHE A 339 -30.60 22.56 -15.80
CA PHE A 339 -31.68 21.70 -16.27
C PHE A 339 -32.41 22.29 -17.49
N THR A 340 -32.80 21.44 -18.43
CA THR A 340 -33.74 21.79 -19.48
C THR A 340 -35.11 22.13 -18.92
N THR A 341 -35.94 22.82 -19.68
CA THR A 341 -37.31 23.14 -19.25
C THR A 341 -38.10 21.88 -18.86
N ASN A 342 -38.00 20.82 -19.64
CA ASN A 342 -38.67 19.57 -19.36
C ASN A 342 -38.24 18.93 -18.03
N TYR A 343 -36.95 18.99 -17.73
CA TYR A 343 -36.40 18.47 -16.48
C TYR A 343 -36.81 19.34 -15.27
N ARG A 344 -36.86 20.66 -15.45
CA ARG A 344 -37.32 21.60 -14.42
C ARG A 344 -38.80 21.38 -14.06
N ASP A 345 -39.64 21.18 -15.08
CA ASP A 345 -41.08 20.93 -14.87
C ASP A 345 -41.26 19.60 -14.12
N LEU A 346 -40.55 18.55 -14.51
CA LEU A 346 -40.53 17.27 -13.79
C LEU A 346 -40.11 17.44 -12.33
N LEU A 347 -39.01 18.16 -12.08
CA LEU A 347 -38.48 18.40 -10.72
C LEU A 347 -39.50 19.19 -9.86
N SER A 348 -40.15 20.19 -10.43
CA SER A 348 -41.18 20.98 -9.73
C SER A 348 -42.37 20.13 -9.31
N HIS A 349 -42.87 19.25 -10.20
CA HIS A 349 -43.94 18.31 -9.89
C HIS A 349 -43.52 17.28 -8.84
N LEU A 350 -42.30 16.80 -8.92
CA LEU A 350 -41.75 15.82 -7.97
C LEU A 350 -41.62 16.46 -6.56
N ILE A 351 -41.10 17.67 -6.45
CA ILE A 351 -41.03 18.43 -5.18
C ILE A 351 -42.42 18.65 -4.61
N GLU A 352 -43.42 18.97 -5.43
CA GLU A 352 -44.81 19.14 -4.96
C GLU A 352 -45.37 17.79 -4.47
N TYR A 353 -45.13 16.69 -5.18
CA TYR A 353 -45.54 15.35 -4.71
C TYR A 353 -44.91 15.01 -3.36
N VAL A 354 -43.61 15.25 -3.19
CA VAL A 354 -42.87 15.03 -1.95
C VAL A 354 -43.43 15.88 -0.82
N LYS A 355 -43.71 17.18 -1.02
CA LYS A 355 -44.29 18.07 -0.03
C LYS A 355 -45.69 17.59 0.41
N ASN A 356 -46.49 17.12 -0.52
CA ASN A 356 -47.83 16.59 -0.22
C ASN A 356 -47.72 15.25 0.56
N GLY A 357 -46.76 14.41 0.25
CA GLY A 357 -46.46 13.20 1.00
C GLY A 357 -46.12 13.49 2.48
N ILE A 358 -45.25 14.47 2.70
CA ILE A 358 -44.80 14.91 4.03
C ILE A 358 -45.98 15.48 4.84
N LYS A 359 -46.81 16.33 4.24
CA LYS A 359 -48.01 16.89 4.91
C LYS A 359 -48.98 15.83 5.39
N LYS A 360 -49.15 14.73 4.66
CA LYS A 360 -50.04 13.61 5.04
C LYS A 360 -49.55 12.87 6.29
N VAL A 361 -48.25 12.97 6.60
CA VAL A 361 -47.62 12.21 7.69
C VAL A 361 -47.24 13.09 8.89
N SER A 362 -47.43 14.39 8.83
CA SER A 362 -47.09 15.37 9.89
C SER A 362 -47.74 15.10 11.27
N GLY A 363 -48.69 14.16 11.40
CA GLY A 363 -49.28 13.70 12.66
C GLY A 363 -48.90 12.27 13.07
N ALA A 364 -48.04 11.59 12.33
CA ALA A 364 -47.64 10.21 12.63
C ALA A 364 -46.48 10.15 13.62
N ASP A 365 -46.18 8.95 14.15
CA ASP A 365 -45.03 8.70 15.01
C ASP A 365 -43.72 9.15 14.34
N LYS A 366 -42.79 9.76 15.09
CA LYS A 366 -41.51 10.30 14.61
C LYS A 366 -40.70 9.27 13.78
N ARG A 367 -40.79 7.98 14.13
CA ARG A 367 -40.16 6.91 13.36
C ARG A 367 -40.75 6.80 11.95
N LYS A 368 -42.10 6.75 11.86
CA LYS A 368 -42.81 6.63 10.58
C LYS A 368 -42.61 7.86 9.71
N GLN A 369 -42.55 9.06 10.29
CA GLN A 369 -42.19 10.29 9.58
C GLN A 369 -40.80 10.20 8.96
N ARG A 370 -39.81 9.72 9.71
CA ARG A 370 -38.44 9.61 9.30
C ARG A 370 -38.31 8.67 8.08
N TYR A 371 -38.95 7.49 8.12
CA TYR A 371 -38.93 6.53 6.99
C TYR A 371 -39.50 7.12 5.70
N ILE A 372 -40.58 7.83 5.79
CA ILE A 372 -41.21 8.42 4.59
C ILE A 372 -40.36 9.55 4.03
N TYR A 373 -39.71 10.35 4.87
CA TYR A 373 -38.77 11.38 4.44
C TYR A 373 -37.60 10.76 3.64
N TRP A 374 -37.08 9.68 4.14
CA TRP A 374 -35.97 8.97 3.48
C TRP A 374 -36.36 8.37 2.14
N ASP A 375 -37.50 7.74 2.08
CA ASP A 375 -38.02 7.15 0.85
C ASP A 375 -38.27 8.20 -0.25
N LEU A 376 -38.83 9.33 0.11
CA LEU A 376 -39.07 10.44 -0.79
C LEU A 376 -37.77 11.11 -1.27
N LEU A 377 -36.80 11.23 -0.40
CA LEU A 377 -35.47 11.76 -0.75
C LEU A 377 -34.71 10.82 -1.68
N ALA A 378 -34.76 9.53 -1.40
CA ALA A 378 -34.15 8.51 -2.27
C ALA A 378 -34.75 8.57 -3.68
N LEU A 379 -36.07 8.70 -3.80
CA LEU A 379 -36.77 8.87 -5.07
C LEU A 379 -36.31 10.15 -5.81
N MET A 380 -36.25 11.28 -5.10
CA MET A 380 -35.74 12.53 -5.68
C MET A 380 -34.34 12.38 -6.25
N ARG A 381 -33.43 11.77 -5.47
CA ARG A 381 -32.05 11.55 -5.90
C ARG A 381 -31.94 10.64 -7.12
N GLY A 382 -32.72 9.55 -7.15
CA GLY A 382 -32.76 8.64 -8.29
C GLY A 382 -33.21 9.33 -9.59
N VAL A 383 -34.30 10.11 -9.51
CA VAL A 383 -34.81 10.88 -10.65
C VAL A 383 -33.80 11.95 -11.11
N MET A 384 -33.06 12.54 -10.21
CA MET A 384 -32.05 13.55 -10.52
C MET A 384 -30.69 12.99 -10.92
N SER A 385 -30.45 11.72 -10.64
CA SER A 385 -29.21 11.04 -11.06
C SER A 385 -29.24 10.78 -12.57
N SER A 386 -30.25 10.04 -13.04
CA SER A 386 -30.45 9.79 -14.48
C SER A 386 -31.89 9.40 -14.78
N PRO A 387 -32.38 9.59 -16.02
CA PRO A 387 -33.70 9.12 -16.43
C PRO A 387 -33.89 7.62 -16.18
N ASP A 388 -32.92 6.79 -16.46
CA ASP A 388 -32.99 5.33 -16.29
C ASP A 388 -33.07 4.90 -14.82
N ALA A 389 -32.33 5.57 -13.93
CA ALA A 389 -32.44 5.33 -12.49
C ALA A 389 -33.83 5.73 -11.94
N GLY A 390 -34.32 6.90 -12.34
CA GLY A 390 -35.67 7.36 -11.97
C GLY A 390 -36.75 6.39 -12.45
N ILE A 391 -36.72 5.96 -13.71
CA ILE A 391 -37.68 5.02 -14.29
C ILE A 391 -37.66 3.67 -13.53
N SER A 392 -36.44 3.14 -13.27
CA SER A 392 -36.29 1.89 -12.53
C SER A 392 -36.89 1.97 -11.13
N MET A 393 -36.59 3.04 -10.38
CA MET A 393 -37.13 3.24 -9.04
C MET A 393 -38.65 3.38 -9.02
N LEU A 394 -39.21 4.15 -9.94
CA LEU A 394 -40.67 4.33 -10.05
C LEU A 394 -41.39 3.05 -10.43
N ARG A 395 -40.85 2.25 -11.37
CA ARG A 395 -41.39 0.93 -11.75
C ARG A 395 -41.36 -0.03 -10.56
N ASN A 396 -40.27 -0.12 -9.84
CA ASN A 396 -40.16 -0.96 -8.65
C ASN A 396 -41.21 -0.60 -7.59
N LYS A 397 -41.52 0.71 -7.42
CA LYS A 397 -42.60 1.17 -6.52
C LYS A 397 -44.01 0.78 -7.02
N ILE A 398 -44.22 0.75 -8.33
CA ILE A 398 -45.51 0.35 -8.93
C ILE A 398 -45.70 -1.18 -8.84
N ASP A 399 -44.66 -1.98 -9.08
CA ASP A 399 -44.72 -3.44 -9.26
C ASP A 399 -44.69 -4.20 -7.91
N LYS A 400 -44.28 -3.59 -6.80
CA LYS A 400 -44.34 -4.22 -5.48
C LYS A 400 -45.79 -4.59 -5.15
N ARG A 401 -46.12 -5.88 -5.31
CA ARG A 401 -47.41 -6.51 -4.95
C ARG A 401 -47.52 -6.60 -3.42
N GLU A 402 -48.80 -6.61 -2.97
CA GLU A 402 -49.25 -6.86 -1.61
C GLU A 402 -48.87 -8.28 -1.08
N ASP A 403 -47.64 -8.68 -1.08
CA ASP A 403 -47.22 -9.87 -0.34
C ASP A 403 -46.93 -9.48 1.10
N THR A 404 -48.00 -9.37 1.83
CA THR A 404 -48.06 -9.28 3.29
C THR A 404 -47.59 -10.60 3.90
N SER A 405 -46.35 -10.73 4.24
CA SER A 405 -45.90 -11.55 5.36
C SER A 405 -44.39 -11.33 5.65
N ALA A 406 -44.07 -10.20 6.22
CA ALA A 406 -42.80 -10.02 6.92
C ALA A 406 -43.04 -9.39 8.27
N GLN A 407 -43.39 -10.21 9.24
CA GLN A 407 -43.10 -9.96 10.65
C GLN A 407 -41.58 -10.13 10.76
N ASN A 408 -40.87 -8.99 10.89
CA ASN A 408 -39.62 -8.78 11.62
C ASN A 408 -39.11 -7.41 11.19
N THR A 409 -39.70 -6.38 11.73
CA THR A 409 -39.16 -5.02 11.73
C THR A 409 -38.17 -4.94 12.89
N ASP A 410 -36.96 -5.47 12.72
CA ASP A 410 -35.86 -5.11 13.59
C ASP A 410 -35.34 -3.70 13.22
N ASP A 411 -34.97 -2.94 14.23
CA ASP A 411 -34.41 -1.56 14.19
C ASP A 411 -33.20 -1.41 13.22
N ASP A 412 -32.68 -2.54 12.73
CA ASP A 412 -31.53 -2.65 11.84
C ASP A 412 -31.82 -2.19 10.39
N SER A 413 -33.08 -2.14 9.96
CA SER A 413 -33.43 -1.73 8.60
C SER A 413 -33.29 -0.22 8.35
N GLU A 414 -33.36 0.61 9.40
CA GLU A 414 -33.30 2.07 9.28
C GLU A 414 -31.95 2.59 8.79
N GLN A 415 -30.86 2.00 9.27
CA GLN A 415 -29.50 2.45 8.94
C GLN A 415 -28.99 1.91 7.60
N VAL A 416 -29.51 0.76 7.15
CA VAL A 416 -29.08 0.09 5.91
C VAL A 416 -29.47 0.89 4.66
N TYR A 417 -30.60 1.60 4.69
CA TYR A 417 -31.16 2.19 3.48
C TYR A 417 -30.62 3.59 3.11
N VAL A 418 -30.00 4.30 4.04
CA VAL A 418 -29.62 5.68 3.80
C VAL A 418 -28.15 6.00 4.05
N PHE A 419 -27.55 5.41 5.08
CA PHE A 419 -26.20 5.73 5.53
C PHE A 419 -25.20 4.58 5.41
N ASN A 420 -25.65 3.32 5.45
CA ASN A 420 -24.77 2.17 5.51
C ASN A 420 -24.37 1.68 4.12
N GLU A 421 -23.35 2.26 3.67
CA GLU A 421 -22.75 2.00 2.39
C GLU A 421 -21.96 0.68 2.29
N PRO A 422 -21.32 0.12 3.33
CA PRO A 422 -20.69 -1.22 3.22
C PRO A 422 -21.68 -2.37 3.01
N LEU A 423 -22.94 -2.22 3.43
CA LEU A 423 -23.99 -3.23 3.19
C LEU A 423 -24.64 -3.11 1.81
N LYS A 424 -24.57 -1.95 1.15
CA LYS A 424 -25.04 -1.77 -0.24
C LYS A 424 -24.20 -2.54 -1.25
N ASP A 425 -22.92 -2.79 -0.98
CA ASP A 425 -22.04 -3.60 -1.85
C ASP A 425 -22.38 -5.10 -1.78
N LEU A 426 -23.07 -5.55 -0.73
CA LEU A 426 -23.55 -6.92 -0.58
C LEU A 426 -24.99 -7.12 -1.10
N LEU A 427 -25.79 -6.05 -1.10
CA LEU A 427 -27.15 -6.02 -1.64
C LEU A 427 -27.07 -5.31 -2.99
N ASN A 428 -27.55 -5.92 -4.05
CA ASN A 428 -27.68 -5.27 -5.35
C ASN A 428 -28.31 -3.90 -5.16
N ALA A 429 -27.69 -2.84 -5.66
CA ALA A 429 -28.21 -1.46 -5.48
C ALA A 429 -29.61 -1.25 -6.08
N ASP A 430 -30.08 -2.19 -6.90
CA ASP A 430 -31.45 -2.24 -7.43
C ASP A 430 -32.49 -2.69 -6.39
N ASP A 431 -32.08 -3.40 -5.32
CA ASP A 431 -32.99 -4.01 -4.34
C ASP A 431 -33.27 -3.08 -3.15
N VAL A 432 -32.61 -1.93 -3.09
CA VAL A 432 -32.74 -0.98 -1.99
C VAL A 432 -33.83 0.05 -2.31
N VAL A 433 -35.05 -0.40 -2.42
CA VAL A 433 -36.23 0.48 -2.24
C VAL A 433 -36.74 0.22 -0.83
N PRO A 434 -36.82 1.24 0.03
CA PRO A 434 -37.34 1.06 1.38
C PRO A 434 -38.71 0.40 1.37
N GLU A 435 -38.88 -0.66 2.16
CA GLU A 435 -40.17 -1.40 2.26
C GLU A 435 -41.32 -0.59 2.88
N ALA A 436 -41.09 0.66 3.25
CA ALA A 436 -41.88 1.41 4.19
C ALA A 436 -43.08 2.20 3.66
N LEU A 437 -43.39 2.17 2.37
CA LEU A 437 -44.69 2.73 1.94
C LEU A 437 -45.76 1.67 2.01
N GLU A 438 -46.59 1.76 3.08
CA GLU A 438 -47.89 1.10 3.10
C GLU A 438 -48.65 1.48 1.82
N THR A 439 -48.94 0.46 1.02
CA THR A 439 -49.88 0.47 -0.12
C THR A 439 -49.83 1.75 -0.97
N THR A 440 -49.12 1.68 -2.09
CA THR A 440 -49.19 2.67 -3.17
C THR A 440 -50.64 2.84 -3.58
N THR A 441 -51.21 3.98 -3.38
CA THR A 441 -52.63 4.24 -3.75
C THR A 441 -52.76 4.24 -5.28
N SER A 442 -53.94 4.05 -5.82
CA SER A 442 -54.19 4.18 -7.26
C SER A 442 -53.92 5.59 -7.80
N ALA A 443 -53.93 6.60 -6.95
CA ALA A 443 -53.53 7.97 -7.24
C ALA A 443 -52.02 8.10 -7.38
N ASP A 444 -51.23 7.49 -6.47
CA ASP A 444 -49.76 7.50 -6.53
C ASP A 444 -49.27 6.75 -7.76
N LYS A 445 -49.93 5.63 -8.16
CA LYS A 445 -49.57 4.91 -9.40
C LYS A 445 -49.78 5.76 -10.66
N LYS A 446 -50.78 6.63 -10.69
CA LYS A 446 -50.96 7.56 -11.81
C LYS A 446 -49.86 8.62 -11.85
N GLU A 447 -49.49 9.17 -10.73
CA GLU A 447 -48.42 10.15 -10.64
C GLU A 447 -47.09 9.53 -11.05
N PHE A 448 -46.75 8.31 -10.57
CA PHE A 448 -45.53 7.61 -10.95
C PHE A 448 -45.48 7.30 -12.44
N ASN A 449 -46.57 6.87 -13.05
CA ASN A 449 -46.64 6.67 -14.50
C ASN A 449 -46.46 8.00 -15.28
N SER A 450 -46.96 9.11 -14.74
CA SER A 450 -46.73 10.44 -15.33
C SER A 450 -45.25 10.82 -15.29
N PHE A 451 -44.56 10.58 -14.16
CA PHE A 451 -43.11 10.84 -14.03
C PHE A 451 -42.31 9.93 -14.96
N ILE A 452 -42.66 8.65 -15.08
CA ILE A 452 -42.00 7.72 -16.03
C ILE A 452 -42.12 8.25 -17.46
N SER A 453 -43.32 8.68 -17.88
CA SER A 453 -43.52 9.20 -19.23
C SER A 453 -42.70 10.46 -19.50
N GLN A 454 -42.57 11.35 -18.50
CA GLN A 454 -41.75 12.56 -18.61
C GLN A 454 -40.24 12.20 -18.73
N LEU A 455 -39.76 11.24 -17.93
CA LEU A 455 -38.37 10.75 -17.98
C LEU A 455 -38.06 10.07 -19.32
N GLU A 456 -38.96 9.24 -19.83
CA GLU A 456 -38.85 8.63 -21.16
C GLU A 456 -38.79 9.68 -22.27
N HIS A 457 -39.60 10.75 -22.16
CA HIS A 457 -39.55 11.87 -23.10
C HIS A 457 -38.22 12.63 -23.07
N ILE A 458 -37.68 12.89 -21.85
CA ILE A 458 -36.34 13.52 -21.67
C ILE A 458 -35.28 12.69 -22.36
N LYS A 459 -35.32 11.36 -22.20
CA LYS A 459 -34.36 10.43 -22.82
C LYS A 459 -34.50 10.41 -24.36
N GLN A 460 -35.71 10.39 -24.89
CA GLN A 460 -35.98 10.36 -26.35
C GLN A 460 -35.56 11.67 -27.03
N THR A 461 -35.72 12.81 -26.35
CA THR A 461 -35.40 14.14 -26.89
C THR A 461 -33.96 14.57 -26.63
N ASP A 462 -33.14 13.69 -26.05
CA ASP A 462 -31.76 14.02 -25.64
C ASP A 462 -31.68 15.30 -24.79
N ALA A 463 -32.63 15.45 -23.85
CA ALA A 463 -32.78 16.66 -23.04
C ALA A 463 -32.10 16.55 -21.66
N ASP A 464 -31.18 15.61 -21.46
CA ASP A 464 -30.40 15.46 -20.24
C ASP A 464 -29.07 16.22 -20.37
N GLU A 465 -29.02 17.43 -19.81
CA GLU A 465 -27.83 18.28 -19.84
C GLU A 465 -26.72 17.77 -18.90
N LYS A 466 -27.05 17.00 -17.85
CA LYS A 466 -26.08 16.43 -16.93
C LYS A 466 -25.13 15.46 -17.64
N VAL A 467 -25.66 14.53 -18.43
CA VAL A 467 -24.82 13.56 -19.18
C VAL A 467 -24.03 14.25 -20.30
N LYS A 468 -24.55 15.32 -20.89
CA LYS A 468 -23.83 16.12 -21.89
C LYS A 468 -22.63 16.84 -21.27
N GLN A 469 -22.84 17.46 -20.11
CA GLN A 469 -21.77 18.13 -19.36
C GLN A 469 -20.70 17.13 -18.93
N ALA A 470 -21.11 15.94 -18.46
CA ALA A 470 -20.17 14.85 -18.15
C ALA A 470 -19.32 14.47 -19.38
N LEU A 471 -19.95 14.33 -20.56
CA LEU A 471 -19.25 14.04 -21.81
C LEU A 471 -18.24 15.12 -22.18
N ASP A 472 -18.57 16.39 -21.97
CA ASP A 472 -17.67 17.50 -22.29
C ASP A 472 -16.46 17.53 -21.35
N ILE A 473 -16.64 17.18 -20.07
CA ILE A 473 -15.52 17.03 -19.12
C ILE A 473 -14.66 15.81 -19.49
N VAL A 474 -15.29 14.69 -19.89
CA VAL A 474 -14.58 13.51 -20.39
C VAL A 474 -13.71 13.86 -21.60
N LYS A 475 -14.26 14.59 -22.58
CA LYS A 475 -13.50 15.04 -23.75
C LYS A 475 -12.35 15.97 -23.37
N PHE A 476 -12.59 16.91 -22.46
CA PHE A 476 -11.55 17.80 -21.96
C PHE A 476 -10.41 17.02 -21.28
N SER A 477 -10.74 16.04 -20.42
CA SER A 477 -9.74 15.19 -19.77
C SER A 477 -8.90 14.43 -20.79
N LEU A 478 -9.55 13.79 -21.78
CA LEU A 478 -8.87 13.06 -22.85
C LEU A 478 -8.00 13.95 -23.72
N ASP A 479 -8.43 15.22 -23.97
CA ASP A 479 -7.65 16.20 -24.72
C ASP A 479 -6.43 16.70 -23.96
N SER A 480 -6.50 16.68 -22.61
CA SER A 480 -5.38 16.98 -21.72
C SER A 480 -4.45 15.76 -21.51
N GLY A 481 -4.70 14.64 -22.21
CA GLY A 481 -3.91 13.41 -22.07
C GLY A 481 -4.22 12.60 -20.81
N MET A 482 -5.34 12.88 -20.12
CA MET A 482 -5.77 12.21 -18.89
C MET A 482 -6.92 11.24 -19.17
N ASN A 483 -6.86 10.04 -18.62
CA ASN A 483 -7.92 9.03 -18.69
C ASN A 483 -8.88 9.19 -17.50
N PRO A 484 -10.17 9.51 -17.71
CA PRO A 484 -11.09 9.81 -16.62
C PRO A 484 -11.83 8.60 -16.07
N ILE A 485 -12.14 8.66 -14.77
CA ILE A 485 -13.10 7.80 -14.08
C ILE A 485 -14.36 8.61 -13.79
N VAL A 486 -15.51 8.08 -14.16
CA VAL A 486 -16.83 8.70 -13.88
C VAL A 486 -17.52 7.88 -12.79
N PHE A 487 -17.66 8.45 -11.59
CA PHE A 487 -18.33 7.82 -10.47
C PHE A 487 -19.82 8.15 -10.44
N CYS A 488 -20.65 7.13 -10.52
CA CYS A 488 -22.10 7.20 -10.43
C CYS A 488 -22.58 6.51 -9.15
N GLN A 489 -23.74 6.92 -8.63
CA GLN A 489 -24.30 6.29 -7.43
C GLN A 489 -25.11 5.02 -7.76
N TYR A 490 -25.85 5.01 -8.87
CA TYR A 490 -26.74 3.92 -9.25
C TYR A 490 -26.20 3.15 -10.43
N ILE A 491 -26.46 1.83 -10.44
CA ILE A 491 -26.06 0.94 -11.54
C ILE A 491 -26.67 1.40 -12.86
N GLN A 492 -27.97 1.72 -12.88
CA GLN A 492 -28.67 2.19 -14.07
C GLN A 492 -28.08 3.51 -14.58
N THR A 493 -27.66 4.39 -13.67
CA THR A 493 -26.95 5.62 -14.06
C THR A 493 -25.61 5.32 -14.69
N ALA A 494 -24.81 4.41 -14.11
CA ALA A 494 -23.52 4.03 -14.69
C ALA A 494 -23.67 3.40 -16.08
N GLU A 495 -24.66 2.53 -16.26
CA GLU A 495 -24.99 1.92 -17.56
C GLU A 495 -25.45 3.00 -18.58
N TYR A 496 -26.37 3.87 -18.19
CA TYR A 496 -26.87 4.97 -19.04
C TYR A 496 -25.76 5.92 -19.49
N VAL A 497 -24.97 6.41 -18.54
CA VAL A 497 -23.85 7.34 -18.80
C VAL A 497 -22.78 6.66 -19.66
N GLY A 498 -22.42 5.41 -19.33
CA GLY A 498 -21.42 4.65 -20.09
C GLY A 498 -21.84 4.41 -21.54
N GLN A 499 -23.10 4.00 -21.77
CA GLN A 499 -23.66 3.82 -23.12
C GLN A 499 -23.72 5.13 -23.91
N TYR A 500 -24.12 6.22 -23.25
CA TYR A 500 -24.18 7.54 -23.86
C TYR A 500 -22.78 8.03 -24.30
N ILE A 501 -21.80 7.96 -23.40
CA ILE A 501 -20.40 8.35 -23.68
C ILE A 501 -19.85 7.48 -24.82
N THR A 502 -20.04 6.16 -24.79
CA THR A 502 -19.58 5.24 -25.84
C THR A 502 -20.13 5.64 -27.20
N LYS A 503 -21.45 5.90 -27.29
CA LYS A 503 -22.12 6.29 -28.52
C LYS A 503 -21.57 7.62 -29.05
N GLN A 504 -21.39 8.61 -28.20
CA GLN A 504 -20.94 9.94 -28.63
C GLN A 504 -19.44 9.96 -29.01
N LEU A 505 -18.57 9.25 -28.30
CA LEU A 505 -17.15 9.16 -28.62
C LEU A 505 -16.92 8.35 -29.91
N SER A 506 -17.66 7.26 -30.16
CA SER A 506 -17.55 6.48 -31.40
C SER A 506 -17.97 7.26 -32.64
N ASN A 507 -18.89 8.24 -32.53
CA ASN A 507 -19.29 9.13 -33.60
C ASN A 507 -18.28 10.25 -33.88
N SER A 508 -17.32 10.48 -33.00
CA SER A 508 -16.33 11.53 -33.15
C SER A 508 -15.06 10.99 -33.82
N LYS A 509 -14.61 11.62 -34.90
CA LYS A 509 -13.35 11.26 -35.60
C LYS A 509 -12.14 11.30 -34.66
N LYS A 510 -12.11 12.23 -33.70
CA LYS A 510 -10.99 12.48 -32.78
C LYS A 510 -10.92 11.41 -31.67
N PHE A 511 -12.08 10.89 -31.23
CA PHE A 511 -12.19 10.00 -30.06
C PHE A 511 -12.63 8.57 -30.42
N LYS A 512 -12.65 8.21 -31.70
CA LYS A 512 -13.12 6.89 -32.15
C LYS A 512 -12.33 5.70 -31.56
N GLN A 513 -11.08 5.92 -31.19
CA GLN A 513 -10.20 4.88 -30.63
C GLN A 513 -10.30 4.78 -29.10
N VAL A 514 -11.11 5.63 -28.45
CA VAL A 514 -11.25 5.61 -27.00
C VAL A 514 -12.12 4.41 -26.58
N VAL A 515 -11.63 3.60 -25.66
CA VAL A 515 -12.35 2.46 -25.11
C VAL A 515 -13.08 2.90 -23.84
N VAL A 516 -14.38 2.60 -23.74
CA VAL A 516 -15.19 2.92 -22.55
C VAL A 516 -15.53 1.62 -21.81
N GLY A 517 -15.09 1.51 -20.57
CA GLY A 517 -15.42 0.41 -19.66
C GLY A 517 -16.54 0.79 -18.70
N ILE A 518 -17.50 -0.12 -18.48
CA ILE A 518 -18.55 0.05 -17.47
C ILE A 518 -18.37 -1.05 -16.42
N VAL A 519 -18.16 -0.64 -15.15
CA VAL A 519 -17.92 -1.54 -14.02
C VAL A 519 -18.87 -1.19 -12.87
N THR A 520 -19.69 -2.16 -12.48
CA THR A 520 -20.70 -2.03 -11.42
C THR A 520 -20.65 -3.21 -10.46
N SER A 521 -21.39 -3.15 -9.36
CA SER A 521 -21.49 -4.24 -8.38
C SER A 521 -22.14 -5.52 -8.92
N ARG A 522 -22.76 -5.50 -10.11
CA ARG A 522 -23.28 -6.71 -10.78
C ARG A 522 -22.18 -7.69 -11.21
N LEU A 523 -20.96 -7.19 -11.41
CA LEU A 523 -19.82 -8.02 -11.77
C LEU A 523 -19.17 -8.61 -10.53
N ALA A 524 -18.70 -9.86 -10.62
CA ALA A 524 -17.88 -10.45 -9.58
C ALA A 524 -16.54 -9.70 -9.44
N ASP A 525 -15.92 -9.73 -8.26
CA ASP A 525 -14.68 -8.98 -7.97
C ASP A 525 -13.53 -9.31 -8.94
N GLU A 526 -13.38 -10.59 -9.28
CA GLU A 526 -12.38 -11.05 -10.25
C GLU A 526 -12.65 -10.48 -11.65
N GLU A 527 -13.92 -10.46 -12.07
CA GLU A 527 -14.33 -9.94 -13.38
C GLU A 527 -14.16 -8.41 -13.45
N ARG A 528 -14.46 -7.69 -12.34
CA ARG A 528 -14.19 -6.25 -12.21
C ARG A 528 -12.71 -5.96 -12.43
N LYS A 529 -11.83 -6.70 -11.73
CA LYS A 529 -10.38 -6.56 -11.85
C LYS A 529 -9.90 -6.83 -13.28
N MET A 530 -10.31 -7.93 -13.89
CA MET A 530 -9.95 -8.27 -15.27
C MET A 530 -10.35 -7.18 -16.27
N LYS A 531 -11.56 -6.61 -16.12
CA LYS A 531 -12.02 -5.51 -16.98
C LYS A 531 -11.20 -4.24 -16.80
N ILE A 532 -10.84 -3.88 -15.55
CA ILE A 532 -10.04 -2.70 -15.24
C ILE A 532 -8.62 -2.88 -15.77
N ASP A 533 -8.01 -4.03 -15.55
CA ASP A 533 -6.66 -4.34 -16.03
C ASP A 533 -6.60 -4.29 -17.56
N ALA A 534 -7.59 -4.90 -18.24
CA ALA A 534 -7.69 -4.83 -19.70
C ALA A 534 -7.87 -3.39 -20.20
N LEU A 535 -8.73 -2.60 -19.54
CA LEU A 535 -8.98 -1.21 -19.90
C LEU A 535 -7.73 -0.34 -19.70
N SER A 536 -6.98 -0.56 -18.64
CA SER A 536 -5.76 0.19 -18.31
C SER A 536 -4.60 -0.07 -19.30
N GLN A 537 -4.67 -1.12 -20.10
CA GLN A 537 -3.70 -1.38 -21.18
C GLN A 537 -3.96 -0.55 -22.45
N GLU A 538 -5.15 0.01 -22.57
CA GLU A 538 -5.50 0.86 -23.70
C GLU A 538 -4.87 2.26 -23.53
N GLU A 539 -4.39 2.85 -24.61
CA GLU A 539 -3.73 4.17 -24.56
C GLU A 539 -4.69 5.28 -24.12
N ARG A 540 -5.94 5.26 -24.64
CA ARG A 540 -6.98 6.23 -24.30
C ARG A 540 -8.26 5.50 -23.90
N HIS A 541 -8.67 5.72 -22.68
CA HIS A 541 -9.82 5.00 -22.13
C HIS A 541 -10.61 5.84 -21.11
N VAL A 542 -11.84 5.40 -20.86
CA VAL A 542 -12.76 5.99 -19.87
C VAL A 542 -13.35 4.87 -19.04
N LEU A 543 -13.35 5.02 -17.74
CA LEU A 543 -14.04 4.10 -16.83
C LEU A 543 -15.30 4.77 -16.28
N VAL A 544 -16.45 4.14 -16.44
CA VAL A 544 -17.70 4.55 -15.77
C VAL A 544 -18.05 3.49 -14.74
N CYS A 545 -18.20 3.89 -13.49
CA CYS A 545 -18.37 2.93 -12.41
C CYS A 545 -19.30 3.43 -11.30
N THR A 546 -19.73 2.50 -10.45
CA THR A 546 -20.39 2.80 -9.18
C THR A 546 -19.38 2.84 -8.03
N ASP A 547 -19.85 3.15 -6.81
CA ASP A 547 -19.03 3.18 -5.59
C ASP A 547 -18.41 1.81 -5.23
N CYS A 548 -18.73 0.73 -5.93
CA CYS A 548 -18.03 -0.55 -5.78
C CYS A 548 -16.51 -0.47 -6.06
N LEU A 549 -16.06 0.61 -6.71
CA LEU A 549 -14.64 0.91 -6.93
C LEU A 549 -14.11 2.07 -6.06
N SER A 550 -14.93 2.64 -5.20
CA SER A 550 -14.47 3.68 -4.25
C SER A 550 -13.51 3.11 -3.21
N GLU A 551 -13.51 1.80 -3.00
CA GLU A 551 -12.65 1.07 -2.09
C GLU A 551 -12.08 -0.19 -2.76
N GLY A 552 -10.92 -0.68 -2.29
CA GLY A 552 -10.39 -1.99 -2.65
C GLY A 552 -9.69 -2.13 -4.01
N VAL A 553 -9.68 -1.10 -4.87
CA VAL A 553 -9.03 -1.16 -6.19
C VAL A 553 -8.02 -0.04 -6.37
N ASN A 554 -6.86 -0.38 -6.94
CA ASN A 554 -5.81 0.59 -7.25
C ASN A 554 -5.96 1.07 -8.71
N LEU A 555 -6.40 2.32 -8.89
CA LEU A 555 -6.66 2.91 -10.21
C LEU A 555 -5.61 3.93 -10.66
N GLN A 556 -4.64 4.25 -9.80
CA GLN A 556 -3.61 5.27 -10.07
C GLN A 556 -2.71 4.97 -11.28
N GLN A 557 -2.58 3.70 -11.67
CA GLN A 557 -1.70 3.34 -12.80
C GLN A 557 -2.34 3.56 -14.17
N GLY A 558 -3.66 3.71 -14.23
CA GLY A 558 -4.40 3.83 -15.48
C GLY A 558 -5.13 5.15 -15.66
N PHE A 559 -5.37 5.90 -14.57
CA PHE A 559 -6.29 7.02 -14.58
C PHE A 559 -5.69 8.24 -13.88
N GLU A 560 -5.98 9.42 -14.43
CA GLU A 560 -5.48 10.72 -13.95
C GLU A 560 -6.60 11.74 -13.69
N ALA A 561 -7.87 11.39 -13.95
CA ALA A 561 -9.01 12.26 -13.70
C ALA A 561 -10.16 11.52 -13.00
N VAL A 562 -10.83 12.20 -12.07
CA VAL A 562 -12.06 11.74 -11.42
C VAL A 562 -13.17 12.74 -11.70
N ILE A 563 -14.31 12.23 -12.15
CA ILE A 563 -15.55 12.99 -12.37
C ILE A 563 -16.62 12.42 -11.45
N HIS A 564 -17.03 13.20 -10.46
CA HIS A 564 -18.16 12.89 -9.59
C HIS A 564 -19.45 13.22 -10.32
N TYR A 565 -20.03 12.24 -10.99
CA TYR A 565 -21.32 12.39 -11.69
C TYR A 565 -22.46 12.58 -10.70
N ASP A 566 -22.46 11.78 -9.63
CA ASP A 566 -23.37 11.92 -8.49
C ASP A 566 -22.59 12.26 -7.23
N LEU A 567 -23.12 13.20 -6.44
CA LEU A 567 -22.56 13.63 -5.16
C LEU A 567 -22.98 12.65 -4.05
N PRO A 568 -22.04 12.03 -3.34
CA PRO A 568 -22.37 11.27 -2.14
C PRO A 568 -22.76 12.23 -0.99
N TRP A 569 -23.58 11.75 -0.06
CA TRP A 569 -23.89 12.52 1.14
C TRP A 569 -22.68 12.65 2.06
N ASN A 570 -21.90 11.59 2.18
CA ASN A 570 -20.71 11.58 3.00
C ASN A 570 -19.53 12.16 2.21
N PRO A 571 -18.98 13.32 2.61
CA PRO A 571 -17.83 13.92 1.95
C PRO A 571 -16.59 13.03 1.96
N ASN A 572 -16.45 12.14 2.96
CA ASN A 572 -15.31 11.21 3.02
C ASN A 572 -15.28 10.25 1.84
N ARG A 573 -16.45 9.91 1.27
CA ARG A 573 -16.51 9.12 0.05
C ARG A 573 -15.91 9.82 -1.16
N MET A 574 -16.08 11.12 -1.28
CA MET A 574 -15.39 11.86 -2.35
C MET A 574 -13.88 11.76 -2.19
N GLU A 575 -13.38 11.84 -0.98
CA GLU A 575 -11.95 11.68 -0.73
C GLU A 575 -11.47 10.24 -0.95
N GLN A 576 -12.28 9.25 -0.61
CA GLN A 576 -12.01 7.85 -0.97
C GLN A 576 -11.95 7.66 -2.49
N ARG A 577 -12.93 8.20 -3.25
CA ARG A 577 -12.91 8.19 -4.72
C ARG A 577 -11.69 8.92 -5.28
N ASN A 578 -11.38 10.12 -4.79
CA ASN A 578 -10.18 10.88 -5.17
C ASN A 578 -8.90 10.10 -4.85
N GLY A 579 -8.84 9.47 -3.69
CA GLY A 579 -7.72 8.64 -3.25
C GLY A 579 -7.48 7.37 -4.09
N ARG A 580 -8.35 7.05 -5.06
CA ARG A 580 -8.09 5.99 -6.05
C ARG A 580 -7.03 6.38 -7.06
N ILE A 581 -6.92 7.66 -7.38
CA ILE A 581 -5.92 8.20 -8.30
C ILE A 581 -4.92 9.14 -7.62
N ASP A 582 -5.36 9.90 -6.61
CA ASP A 582 -4.55 10.83 -5.85
C ASP A 582 -3.94 10.13 -4.63
N ARG A 583 -2.87 9.38 -4.85
CA ARG A 583 -2.17 8.63 -3.80
C ARG A 583 -0.69 8.46 -4.13
N PHE A 584 0.06 8.01 -3.14
CA PHE A 584 1.46 7.62 -3.31
C PHE A 584 1.61 6.64 -4.49
N GLY A 585 2.53 6.95 -5.40
CA GLY A 585 2.78 6.12 -6.59
C GLY A 585 2.00 6.53 -7.83
N GLN A 586 1.25 7.64 -7.81
CA GLN A 586 0.73 8.28 -9.03
C GLN A 586 1.91 8.84 -9.84
N THR A 587 1.95 8.52 -11.12
CA THR A 587 3.03 8.93 -12.04
C THR A 587 2.76 10.27 -12.72
N ALA A 588 1.51 10.76 -12.68
CA ALA A 588 1.16 12.07 -13.20
C ALA A 588 1.50 13.17 -12.19
N ASP A 589 2.06 14.29 -12.66
CA ASP A 589 2.35 15.46 -11.82
C ASP A 589 1.08 16.11 -11.26
N ALA A 590 -0.03 16.01 -12.00
CA ALA A 590 -1.32 16.54 -11.62
C ALA A 590 -2.46 15.58 -11.92
N VAL A 591 -3.49 15.59 -11.07
CA VAL A 591 -4.74 14.85 -11.24
C VAL A 591 -5.91 15.81 -11.30
N LEU A 592 -6.85 15.52 -12.20
CA LEU A 592 -8.03 16.33 -12.41
C LEU A 592 -9.18 15.84 -11.53
N ILE A 593 -9.84 16.74 -10.81
CA ILE A 593 -11.04 16.43 -10.02
C ILE A 593 -12.17 17.36 -10.43
N SER A 594 -13.27 16.78 -10.87
CA SER A 594 -14.48 17.50 -11.30
C SER A 594 -15.69 17.00 -10.53
N THR A 595 -16.59 17.93 -10.18
CA THR A 595 -17.76 17.68 -9.35
C THR A 595 -19.01 18.25 -10.02
N LEU A 596 -19.76 17.41 -10.74
CA LEU A 596 -20.95 17.82 -11.45
C LEU A 596 -22.08 18.23 -10.51
N HIS A 597 -22.61 19.41 -10.71
CA HIS A 597 -23.77 19.90 -9.95
C HIS A 597 -24.67 20.80 -10.81
N ALA A 598 -25.95 20.77 -10.47
CA ALA A 598 -26.95 21.58 -11.18
C ALA A 598 -27.05 22.96 -10.58
N LYS A 599 -27.10 23.96 -11.45
CA LYS A 599 -27.42 25.35 -11.03
C LYS A 599 -28.82 25.44 -10.49
N ASN A 600 -28.98 26.00 -9.28
CA ASN A 600 -30.28 26.15 -8.59
C ASN A 600 -30.99 24.81 -8.29
N ASN A 601 -30.25 23.77 -7.96
CA ASN A 601 -30.77 22.50 -7.48
C ASN A 601 -30.74 22.47 -5.94
N PRO A 602 -31.93 22.43 -5.26
CA PRO A 602 -31.95 22.47 -3.81
C PRO A 602 -31.17 21.38 -3.12
N VAL A 603 -31.11 20.21 -3.71
CA VAL A 603 -30.38 19.06 -3.12
C VAL A 603 -28.87 19.21 -3.31
N ASP A 604 -28.43 19.54 -4.51
CA ASP A 604 -27.00 19.72 -4.80
C ASP A 604 -26.44 20.97 -4.08
N ASP A 605 -27.22 22.05 -4.01
CA ASP A 605 -26.83 23.29 -3.34
C ASP A 605 -26.62 23.08 -1.83
N ILE A 606 -27.47 22.27 -1.17
CA ILE A 606 -27.29 21.96 0.25
C ILE A 606 -26.07 21.07 0.45
N VAL A 607 -25.93 19.99 -0.32
CA VAL A 607 -24.78 19.11 -0.21
C VAL A 607 -23.48 19.87 -0.45
N LEU A 608 -23.40 20.66 -1.53
CA LEU A 608 -22.21 21.43 -1.88
C LEU A 608 -21.93 22.57 -0.91
N ASN A 609 -22.93 23.40 -0.59
CA ASN A 609 -22.69 24.60 0.20
C ASN A 609 -22.56 24.30 1.69
N VAL A 610 -23.33 23.35 2.22
CA VAL A 610 -23.34 23.02 3.64
C VAL A 610 -22.27 22.00 3.99
N LEU A 611 -22.17 20.91 3.23
CA LEU A 611 -21.24 19.83 3.57
C LEU A 611 -19.86 20.06 2.98
N TYR A 612 -19.75 20.33 1.69
CA TYR A 612 -18.46 20.38 1.00
C TYR A 612 -17.70 21.70 1.18
N LYS A 613 -18.35 22.87 1.03
CA LYS A 613 -17.64 24.15 1.19
C LYS A 613 -17.15 24.33 2.61
N LYS A 614 -17.98 23.97 3.59
CA LYS A 614 -17.62 24.05 5.01
C LYS A 614 -16.48 23.11 5.35
N GLN A 615 -16.55 21.89 4.86
CA GLN A 615 -15.47 20.91 5.04
C GLN A 615 -14.18 21.36 4.33
N GLU A 616 -14.29 21.98 3.17
CA GLU A 616 -13.12 22.53 2.46
C GLU A 616 -12.52 23.76 3.18
N GLU A 617 -13.33 24.62 3.78
CA GLU A 617 -12.86 25.70 4.64
C GLU A 617 -12.11 25.17 5.86
N ILE A 618 -12.65 24.13 6.51
CA ILE A 618 -12.02 23.46 7.63
C ILE A 618 -10.71 22.82 7.17
N ARG A 619 -10.70 22.12 6.03
CA ARG A 619 -9.49 21.58 5.42
C ARG A 619 -8.44 22.66 5.12
N LYS A 620 -8.82 23.78 4.54
CA LYS A 620 -7.88 24.88 4.26
C LYS A 620 -7.31 25.50 5.54
N LYS A 621 -8.12 25.61 6.60
CA LYS A 621 -7.70 26.18 7.88
C LYS A 621 -6.91 25.21 8.75
N LEU A 622 -7.32 23.96 8.79
CA LEU A 622 -6.79 22.93 9.69
C LEU A 622 -6.03 21.82 8.98
N GLY A 623 -6.19 21.70 7.65
CA GLY A 623 -5.61 20.63 6.84
C GLY A 623 -6.32 19.26 7.03
N VAL A 624 -7.48 19.18 7.69
CA VAL A 624 -8.21 17.95 8.02
C VAL A 624 -9.53 17.88 7.31
N TYR A 625 -9.93 16.66 6.94
CA TYR A 625 -11.32 16.33 6.66
C TYR A 625 -11.99 15.92 7.98
N LEU A 626 -13.02 16.65 8.42
CA LEU A 626 -13.85 16.19 9.52
C LEU A 626 -14.78 15.10 9.00
N PRO A 627 -14.77 13.90 9.59
CA PRO A 627 -15.79 12.92 9.30
C PRO A 627 -17.12 13.47 9.80
N ILE A 628 -18.05 13.71 8.89
CA ILE A 628 -19.44 13.92 9.27
C ILE A 628 -19.97 12.53 9.59
N ALA A 629 -20.37 12.32 10.83
CA ALA A 629 -20.89 11.04 11.28
C ALA A 629 -22.07 10.63 10.40
N ASP A 630 -22.00 9.43 9.84
CA ASP A 630 -23.10 8.84 9.06
C ASP A 630 -24.41 8.74 9.89
N ASN A 631 -24.29 8.86 11.21
CA ASN A 631 -25.36 8.72 12.21
C ASN A 631 -25.78 10.01 12.89
N ASP A 632 -25.35 11.19 12.43
CA ASP A 632 -25.84 12.43 13.04
C ASP A 632 -27.28 12.73 12.56
N ALA A 633 -28.24 12.05 13.21
CA ALA A 633 -29.65 12.18 12.92
C ALA A 633 -30.12 13.63 13.01
N SER A 634 -29.49 14.44 13.86
CA SER A 634 -29.86 15.86 14.06
C SER A 634 -29.44 16.74 12.89
N LEU A 635 -28.23 16.52 12.36
CA LEU A 635 -27.73 17.25 11.19
C LEU A 635 -28.54 16.91 9.94
N MET A 636 -28.90 15.62 9.79
CA MET A 636 -29.70 15.18 8.66
C MET A 636 -31.16 15.61 8.75
N GLU A 637 -31.75 15.63 9.95
CA GLU A 637 -33.08 16.17 10.17
C GLU A 637 -33.14 17.67 9.83
N THR A 638 -32.10 18.41 10.15
CA THR A 638 -31.88 19.80 9.76
C THR A 638 -31.76 20.00 8.25
N ILE A 639 -30.95 19.18 7.60
CA ILE A 639 -30.80 19.21 6.12
C ILE A 639 -32.13 18.88 5.45
N MET A 640 -32.85 17.89 5.95
CA MET A 640 -34.15 17.47 5.43
C MET A 640 -35.20 18.56 5.56
N GLN A 641 -35.30 19.19 6.71
CA GLN A 641 -36.22 20.33 6.92
C GLN A 641 -35.89 21.44 5.92
N ARG A 642 -34.62 21.74 5.68
CA ARG A 642 -34.22 22.77 4.68
C ARG A 642 -34.64 22.41 3.26
N ILE A 643 -34.55 21.15 2.85
CA ILE A 643 -34.97 20.70 1.48
C ILE A 643 -36.47 20.85 1.35
N PHE A 644 -37.22 20.57 2.43
CA PHE A 644 -38.67 20.53 2.38
C PHE A 644 -39.39 21.90 2.67
N ASP A 645 -38.75 22.79 3.40
CA ASP A 645 -39.25 24.12 3.65
C ASP A 645 -38.99 25.11 2.51
N ALA A 646 -38.14 24.71 1.56
CA ALA A 646 -37.85 25.51 0.37
C ALA A 646 -39.13 25.78 -0.44
N LYS A 647 -39.43 27.05 -0.70
CA LYS A 647 -40.55 27.46 -1.57
C LYS A 647 -40.27 27.04 -3.02
N VAL A 648 -41.27 26.42 -3.68
CA VAL A 648 -41.21 26.14 -5.11
C VAL A 648 -41.29 27.46 -5.88
N PRO A 649 -40.32 27.82 -6.73
CA PRO A 649 -40.38 29.03 -7.51
C PRO A 649 -41.57 28.99 -8.47
N THR A 650 -42.38 30.05 -8.46
CA THR A 650 -43.47 30.23 -9.45
C THR A 650 -42.87 30.71 -10.80
N LYS A 651 -43.58 30.49 -11.92
CA LYS A 651 -43.12 30.69 -13.30
C LYS A 651 -42.51 32.06 -13.62
N THR A 652 -42.64 33.04 -12.73
CA THR A 652 -42.22 34.45 -12.94
C THR A 652 -40.92 34.83 -12.22
N ASP A 653 -40.41 34.02 -11.29
CA ASP A 653 -39.30 34.43 -10.41
C ASP A 653 -37.94 33.82 -10.76
N TYR A 654 -37.77 33.38 -12.01
CA TYR A 654 -36.56 32.62 -12.44
C TYR A 654 -35.24 33.41 -12.57
N MET A 655 -35.21 34.70 -12.25
CA MET A 655 -33.99 35.52 -12.36
C MET A 655 -33.28 35.78 -11.02
N GLN A 656 -33.89 35.47 -9.86
CA GLN A 656 -33.30 35.81 -8.55
C GLN A 656 -33.80 34.90 -7.43
N LEU A 657 -33.48 33.63 -7.40
CA LEU A 657 -33.82 32.86 -6.17
C LEU A 657 -32.65 31.94 -5.80
N SER A 658 -31.88 32.45 -4.85
CA SER A 658 -31.30 31.54 -3.88
C SER A 658 -32.46 31.01 -2.98
N LEU A 659 -32.62 29.73 -2.83
CA LEU A 659 -33.66 29.04 -2.07
C LEU A 659 -33.78 29.47 -0.59
N PHE A 660 -33.01 30.47 -0.15
CA PHE A 660 -32.72 30.80 1.24
C PHE A 660 -32.99 32.25 1.63
N ASP A 661 -33.65 33.07 0.77
CA ASP A 661 -33.73 34.51 1.02
C ASP A 661 -34.96 34.97 1.86
N ASP A 662 -35.90 34.08 2.23
CA ASP A 662 -37.20 34.52 2.76
C ASP A 662 -37.35 34.50 4.30
N ASP A 663 -36.42 33.96 5.08
CA ASP A 663 -36.43 34.11 6.54
C ASP A 663 -35.04 34.26 7.15
N PRO A 664 -34.56 35.50 7.36
CA PRO A 664 -33.22 35.77 7.87
C PRO A 664 -32.96 35.29 9.30
N GLU A 665 -33.97 35.21 10.17
CA GLU A 665 -33.78 34.81 11.56
C GLU A 665 -33.66 33.29 11.71
N TRP A 666 -34.49 32.53 11.04
CA TRP A 666 -34.47 31.08 11.05
C TRP A 666 -33.16 30.52 10.38
N LYS A 667 -32.78 31.13 9.25
CA LYS A 667 -31.50 30.81 8.55
C LYS A 667 -30.31 31.05 9.48
N ARG A 668 -30.29 32.15 10.20
CA ARG A 668 -29.21 32.52 11.11
C ARG A 668 -29.11 31.57 12.30
N GLN A 669 -30.24 31.13 12.90
CA GLN A 669 -30.25 30.18 14.00
C GLN A 669 -29.74 28.80 13.59
N GLN A 670 -30.11 28.31 12.42
CA GLN A 670 -29.69 27.03 11.89
C GLN A 670 -28.23 27.04 11.45
N ASP A 671 -27.77 28.15 10.86
CA ASP A 671 -26.37 28.32 10.51
C ASP A 671 -25.50 28.46 11.77
N GLU A 672 -26.01 29.10 12.85
CA GLU A 672 -25.32 29.18 14.14
C GLU A 672 -25.25 27.80 14.85
N GLU A 673 -26.30 26.99 14.83
CA GLU A 673 -26.28 25.63 15.39
C GLU A 673 -25.30 24.71 14.63
N LEU A 674 -25.34 24.74 13.31
CA LEU A 674 -24.41 23.99 12.49
C LEU A 674 -22.95 24.47 12.68
N GLU A 675 -22.73 25.79 12.78
CA GLU A 675 -21.41 26.34 13.07
C GLU A 675 -20.92 25.96 14.46
N ILE A 676 -21.77 25.87 15.46
CA ILE A 676 -21.41 25.44 16.82
C ILE A 676 -20.97 23.96 16.80
N GLN A 677 -21.72 23.11 16.11
CA GLN A 677 -21.39 21.70 15.98
C GLN A 677 -20.05 21.50 15.22
N LEU A 678 -19.89 22.16 14.08
CA LEU A 678 -18.64 22.10 13.30
C LEU A 678 -17.46 22.70 14.06
N LYS A 679 -17.65 23.78 14.85
CA LYS A 679 -16.59 24.34 15.71
C LYS A 679 -16.19 23.37 16.82
N LYS A 680 -17.11 22.66 17.45
CA LYS A 680 -16.78 21.64 18.46
C LYS A 680 -16.00 20.49 17.85
N MET A 681 -16.40 20.03 16.66
CA MET A 681 -15.64 19.03 15.91
C MET A 681 -14.24 19.55 15.53
N GLU A 682 -14.15 20.80 15.05
CA GLU A 682 -12.89 21.48 14.73
C GLU A 682 -11.95 21.59 15.94
N GLU A 683 -12.48 21.93 17.11
CA GLU A 683 -11.69 22.04 18.35
C GLU A 683 -11.15 20.67 18.80
N ASN A 684 -11.99 19.63 18.77
CA ASN A 684 -11.59 18.28 19.14
C ASN A 684 -10.50 17.74 18.19
N GLU A 685 -10.67 17.92 16.89
CA GLU A 685 -9.71 17.48 15.88
C GLU A 685 -8.40 18.28 15.99
N LYS A 686 -8.48 19.59 16.23
CA LYS A 686 -7.30 20.45 16.39
C LYS A 686 -6.46 20.04 17.58
N ILE A 687 -7.10 19.70 18.70
CA ILE A 687 -6.40 19.19 19.88
C ILE A 687 -5.73 17.86 19.58
N SER A 688 -6.45 16.92 18.99
CA SER A 688 -5.93 15.61 18.63
C SER A 688 -4.78 15.70 17.63
N HIS A 689 -5.00 16.38 16.52
CA HIS A 689 -4.03 16.45 15.43
C HIS A 689 -2.74 17.21 15.77
N THR A 690 -2.84 18.41 16.36
CA THR A 690 -1.67 19.24 16.66
C THR A 690 -0.68 18.51 17.57
N TYR A 691 -1.20 17.66 18.45
CA TYR A 691 -0.37 16.90 19.37
C TYR A 691 0.29 15.68 18.70
N PHE A 692 -0.50 14.87 17.99
CA PHE A 692 -0.04 13.60 17.42
C PHE A 692 0.83 13.79 16.15
N ALA A 693 0.64 14.90 15.41
CA ALA A 693 1.52 15.25 14.29
C ALA A 693 2.88 15.80 14.76
N HIS A 694 2.88 16.55 15.88
CA HIS A 694 4.12 17.25 16.35
C HIS A 694 4.91 16.49 17.41
N ASN A 695 4.31 15.55 18.12
CA ASN A 695 5.05 14.79 19.14
C ASN A 695 6.03 13.77 18.53
N ASN A 696 5.97 13.54 17.23
CA ASN A 696 7.02 12.88 16.45
C ASN A 696 8.36 13.66 16.42
N LYS A 697 8.52 14.74 17.21
CA LYS A 697 9.82 15.40 17.45
C LYS A 697 10.92 14.45 17.96
N GLN A 698 10.54 13.29 18.50
CA GLN A 698 11.50 12.22 18.82
C GLN A 698 12.01 11.46 17.61
N MET A 699 11.35 11.60 16.43
CA MET A 699 11.78 11.00 15.18
C MET A 699 12.25 12.08 14.21
N ASP A 700 13.47 12.54 14.45
CA ASP A 700 14.18 13.45 13.58
C ASP A 700 14.25 12.85 12.16
N PRO A 701 13.65 13.49 11.13
CA PRO A 701 13.74 13.04 9.75
C PRO A 701 15.17 12.77 9.29
N THR A 702 16.13 13.58 9.76
CA THR A 702 17.54 13.46 9.42
C THR A 702 18.14 12.14 9.93
N ARG A 703 17.76 11.71 11.13
CA ARG A 703 18.24 10.45 11.71
C ARG A 703 17.62 9.23 11.02
N LEU A 704 16.36 9.34 10.59
CA LEU A 704 15.69 8.30 9.82
C LEU A 704 16.31 8.12 8.45
N THR A 705 16.52 9.23 7.75
CA THR A 705 17.20 9.23 6.45
C THR A 705 18.60 8.64 6.58
N ALA A 706 19.37 9.05 7.60
CA ALA A 706 20.70 8.49 7.83
C ALA A 706 20.67 6.97 8.09
N SER A 707 19.69 6.46 8.86
CA SER A 707 19.58 5.02 9.11
C SER A 707 19.17 4.23 7.86
N LEU A 708 18.34 4.79 6.99
CA LEU A 708 18.01 4.18 5.70
C LEU A 708 19.21 4.21 4.74
N GLU A 709 19.95 5.31 4.68
CA GLU A 709 21.17 5.41 3.88
C GLU A 709 22.26 4.44 4.37
N GLU A 710 22.40 4.28 5.68
CA GLU A 710 23.27 3.27 6.26
C GLU A 710 22.88 1.87 5.78
N ALA A 711 21.60 1.51 5.87
CA ALA A 711 21.11 0.23 5.37
C ALA A 711 21.34 0.07 3.86
N LYS A 712 21.01 1.09 3.04
CA LYS A 712 21.27 1.09 1.59
C LYS A 712 22.76 0.92 1.25
N SER A 713 23.66 1.47 2.06
CA SER A 713 25.09 1.32 1.85
C SER A 713 25.54 -0.15 1.94
N VAL A 714 24.86 -0.94 2.74
CA VAL A 714 25.13 -2.38 2.91
C VAL A 714 24.51 -3.19 1.78
N ILE A 715 23.23 -2.96 1.47
CA ILE A 715 22.49 -3.81 0.50
C ILE A 715 22.62 -3.39 -0.95
N GLY A 716 23.03 -2.17 -1.24
CA GLY A 716 22.96 -1.54 -2.55
C GLY A 716 21.66 -0.77 -2.79
N GLY A 717 21.78 0.39 -3.42
CA GLY A 717 20.66 1.23 -3.80
C GLY A 717 20.08 0.87 -5.17
N VAL A 718 19.14 1.71 -5.61
CA VAL A 718 18.51 1.61 -6.94
C VAL A 718 19.55 1.73 -8.06
N GLU A 719 20.51 2.65 -7.91
CA GLU A 719 21.58 2.84 -8.89
C GLU A 719 22.50 1.64 -9.00
N ASP A 720 22.86 1.00 -7.87
CA ASP A 720 23.67 -0.21 -7.87
C ASP A 720 22.97 -1.37 -8.59
N THR A 721 21.64 -1.49 -8.38
CA THR A 721 20.79 -2.49 -9.06
C THR A 721 20.73 -2.22 -10.57
N ARG A 722 20.50 -0.96 -10.95
CA ARG A 722 20.49 -0.52 -12.34
C ARG A 722 21.82 -0.84 -13.04
N ASP A 723 22.92 -0.37 -12.48
CA ASP A 723 24.24 -0.55 -13.05
C ASP A 723 24.55 -2.05 -13.24
N PHE A 724 24.26 -2.85 -12.22
CA PHE A 724 24.44 -4.30 -12.28
C PHE A 724 23.63 -4.95 -13.41
N VAL A 725 22.32 -4.64 -13.49
CA VAL A 725 21.43 -5.25 -14.50
C VAL A 725 21.81 -4.81 -15.90
N ILE A 726 22.03 -3.51 -16.11
CA ILE A 726 22.36 -2.97 -17.44
C ILE A 726 23.71 -3.52 -17.92
N GLU A 727 24.75 -3.53 -17.08
CA GLU A 727 26.04 -4.09 -17.45
C GLU A 727 25.96 -5.58 -17.80
N GLN A 728 25.15 -6.34 -17.06
CA GLN A 728 24.97 -7.77 -17.35
C GLN A 728 24.17 -8.02 -18.62
N LEU A 729 23.12 -7.25 -18.91
CA LEU A 729 22.40 -7.33 -20.19
C LEU A 729 23.33 -7.01 -21.37
N MET A 730 24.15 -5.96 -21.25
CA MET A 730 25.13 -5.61 -22.28
C MET A 730 26.21 -6.69 -22.44
N HIS A 731 26.65 -7.32 -21.35
CA HIS A 731 27.62 -8.39 -21.36
C HIS A 731 27.14 -9.63 -22.16
N VAL A 732 25.85 -9.96 -22.04
CA VAL A 732 25.23 -11.05 -22.82
C VAL A 732 24.81 -10.64 -24.24
N GLY A 733 25.17 -9.44 -24.68
CA GLY A 733 24.99 -8.96 -26.06
C GLY A 733 23.66 -8.23 -26.33
N VAL A 734 22.92 -7.84 -25.30
CA VAL A 734 21.67 -7.09 -25.44
C VAL A 734 21.95 -5.61 -25.64
N SER A 735 21.35 -4.99 -26.67
CA SER A 735 21.42 -3.55 -26.91
C SER A 735 20.39 -2.83 -26.04
N VAL A 736 20.84 -2.24 -24.92
CA VAL A 736 19.96 -1.52 -24.00
C VAL A 736 19.86 -0.05 -24.37
N HIS A 737 18.65 0.45 -24.57
CA HIS A 737 18.36 1.85 -24.88
C HIS A 737 17.83 2.57 -23.65
N THR A 738 18.32 3.79 -23.39
CA THR A 738 17.78 4.67 -22.35
C THR A 738 16.54 5.38 -22.90
N ASP A 739 15.45 5.31 -22.21
CA ASP A 739 14.18 5.96 -22.55
C ASP A 739 14.11 7.39 -21.93
N GLU A 740 13.12 8.21 -22.32
CA GLU A 740 12.97 9.59 -21.84
C GLU A 740 12.68 9.70 -20.34
N ALA A 741 11.98 8.72 -19.79
CA ALA A 741 11.67 8.72 -18.36
C ALA A 741 12.90 8.31 -17.52
N PRO A 742 13.15 8.96 -16.36
CA PRO A 742 14.29 8.67 -15.52
C PRO A 742 14.34 7.20 -15.08
N LEU A 743 15.53 6.60 -15.09
CA LEU A 743 15.75 5.21 -14.68
C LEU A 743 14.94 4.17 -15.50
N CYS A 744 14.56 4.53 -16.74
CA CYS A 744 13.80 3.69 -17.66
C CYS A 744 14.63 3.29 -18.86
N TYR A 745 14.51 2.01 -19.27
CA TYR A 745 15.28 1.42 -20.35
C TYR A 745 14.41 0.47 -21.17
N SER A 746 14.82 0.24 -22.41
CA SER A 746 14.18 -0.73 -23.31
C SER A 746 15.16 -1.55 -24.09
N PHE A 747 14.78 -2.78 -24.46
CA PHE A 747 15.57 -3.69 -25.28
C PHE A 747 14.68 -4.68 -26.03
N GLN A 748 15.24 -5.37 -27.02
CA GLN A 748 14.53 -6.40 -27.77
C GLN A 748 14.62 -7.75 -27.06
N LEU A 749 13.48 -8.42 -26.84
CA LEU A 749 13.43 -9.74 -26.20
C LEU A 749 14.26 -10.79 -26.96
N LEU A 750 14.30 -10.71 -28.28
CA LEU A 750 15.03 -11.65 -29.13
C LEU A 750 16.56 -11.55 -29.02
N GLU A 751 17.09 -10.43 -28.52
CA GLU A 751 18.52 -10.28 -28.25
C GLU A 751 18.94 -10.98 -26.95
N LEU A 752 17.98 -11.24 -26.08
CA LEU A 752 18.24 -11.94 -24.83
C LEU A 752 18.42 -13.44 -25.06
N PRO A 753 19.36 -14.12 -24.38
CA PRO A 753 19.47 -15.58 -24.43
C PRO A 753 18.14 -16.27 -24.07
N ALA A 754 17.79 -17.32 -24.83
CA ALA A 754 16.47 -17.98 -24.74
C ALA A 754 16.13 -18.49 -23.33
N ASN A 755 17.12 -18.91 -22.54
CA ASN A 755 16.97 -19.34 -21.15
C ASN A 755 16.57 -18.20 -20.22
N LEU A 756 16.69 -16.92 -20.62
CA LEU A 756 16.29 -15.75 -19.83
C LEU A 756 14.95 -15.15 -20.28
N HIS A 757 14.36 -15.61 -21.38
CA HIS A 757 13.09 -15.10 -21.90
C HIS A 757 11.94 -15.20 -20.90
N HIS A 758 11.90 -16.22 -20.06
CA HIS A 758 10.80 -16.44 -19.11
C HIS A 758 10.64 -15.32 -18.08
N TYR A 759 11.71 -14.55 -17.79
CA TYR A 759 11.62 -13.39 -16.89
C TYR A 759 10.84 -12.20 -17.50
N PHE A 760 10.86 -12.03 -18.82
CA PHE A 760 10.44 -10.82 -19.52
C PHE A 760 9.32 -11.04 -20.55
N ALA A 761 9.12 -12.26 -21.04
CA ALA A 761 8.21 -12.55 -22.16
C ALA A 761 6.76 -12.10 -21.90
N HIS A 762 6.28 -12.20 -20.66
CA HIS A 762 4.92 -11.82 -20.29
C HIS A 762 4.64 -10.29 -20.32
N LYS A 763 5.70 -9.46 -20.40
CA LYS A 763 5.65 -8.00 -20.47
C LYS A 763 6.17 -7.44 -21.80
N ALA A 764 6.61 -8.30 -22.72
CA ALA A 764 7.04 -7.86 -24.05
C ALA A 764 5.85 -7.34 -24.86
N THR A 765 6.03 -6.25 -25.58
CA THR A 765 5.04 -5.72 -26.51
C THR A 765 4.85 -6.67 -27.70
N SER A 766 3.80 -6.44 -28.52
CA SER A 766 3.59 -7.19 -29.77
C SER A 766 4.75 -7.12 -30.76
N LYS A 767 5.63 -6.12 -30.61
CA LYS A 767 6.86 -5.93 -31.39
C LYS A 767 8.10 -6.56 -30.73
N GLY A 768 7.92 -7.27 -29.61
CA GLY A 768 9.02 -7.90 -28.86
C GLY A 768 9.87 -6.93 -28.04
N ILE A 769 9.42 -5.67 -27.83
CA ILE A 769 10.14 -4.70 -26.99
C ILE A 769 9.79 -4.95 -25.52
N VAL A 770 10.80 -5.10 -24.69
CA VAL A 770 10.72 -5.14 -23.23
C VAL A 770 11.09 -3.78 -22.69
N ARG A 771 10.25 -3.21 -21.82
CA ARG A 771 10.48 -1.95 -21.13
C ARG A 771 10.65 -2.19 -19.64
N ILE A 772 11.79 -1.78 -19.10
CA ILE A 772 12.13 -1.95 -17.68
C ILE A 772 12.37 -0.61 -17.01
N SER A 773 12.04 -0.52 -15.73
CA SER A 773 12.28 0.66 -14.90
C SER A 773 12.82 0.28 -13.53
N PHE A 774 13.76 1.07 -13.04
CA PHE A 774 14.27 1.00 -11.68
C PHE A 774 13.64 2.06 -10.77
N ALA A 775 12.76 2.92 -11.32
CA ALA A 775 12.07 3.95 -10.57
C ALA A 775 10.89 3.38 -9.75
N SER A 776 10.73 3.89 -8.54
CA SER A 776 9.57 3.64 -7.70
C SER A 776 8.98 4.98 -7.24
N PRO A 777 7.79 5.36 -7.73
CA PRO A 777 6.81 4.60 -8.51
C PRO A 777 7.27 4.30 -9.95
N THR A 778 6.79 3.19 -10.49
CA THR A 778 7.16 2.73 -11.83
C THR A 778 6.27 3.41 -12.88
N PRO A 779 6.84 4.03 -13.94
CA PRO A 779 6.07 4.62 -15.03
C PRO A 779 5.20 3.58 -15.78
N LYS A 780 4.13 4.05 -16.42
CA LYS A 780 3.22 3.21 -17.22
C LYS A 780 3.98 2.39 -18.27
N HIS A 781 3.53 1.17 -18.51
CA HIS A 781 4.08 0.25 -19.51
C HIS A 781 5.52 -0.23 -19.26
N TYR A 782 6.10 0.08 -18.10
CA TYR A 782 7.39 -0.44 -17.69
C TYR A 782 7.23 -1.55 -16.64
N MET A 783 8.15 -2.49 -16.64
CA MET A 783 8.28 -3.51 -15.61
C MET A 783 9.29 -3.03 -14.56
N TYR A 784 8.89 -3.04 -13.30
CA TYR A 784 9.80 -2.70 -12.21
C TYR A 784 10.86 -3.79 -12.01
N ILE A 785 12.12 -3.39 -12.01
CA ILE A 785 13.27 -4.26 -11.75
C ILE A 785 13.96 -3.77 -10.47
N GLY A 786 13.42 -4.20 -9.33
CA GLY A 786 14.06 -3.98 -8.03
C GLY A 786 15.04 -5.11 -7.67
N ARG A 787 15.75 -4.95 -6.54
CA ARG A 787 16.71 -5.97 -6.06
C ARG A 787 16.07 -7.35 -5.83
N ASN A 788 14.78 -7.42 -5.50
CA ASN A 788 14.03 -8.66 -5.25
C ASN A 788 13.27 -9.16 -6.49
N HIS A 789 13.55 -8.62 -7.66
CA HIS A 789 13.06 -9.20 -8.89
C HIS A 789 13.78 -10.52 -9.14
N THR A 790 13.03 -11.57 -9.48
CA THR A 790 13.58 -12.93 -9.67
C THR A 790 14.79 -12.96 -10.60
N PHE A 791 14.76 -12.17 -11.67
CA PHE A 791 15.89 -12.01 -12.58
C PHE A 791 17.14 -11.47 -11.88
N VAL A 792 17.02 -10.44 -11.02
CA VAL A 792 18.15 -9.85 -10.27
C VAL A 792 18.69 -10.83 -9.26
N GLU A 793 17.81 -11.55 -8.57
CA GLU A 793 18.17 -12.57 -7.59
C GLU A 793 18.96 -13.71 -8.20
N ASP A 794 18.44 -14.30 -9.27
CA ASP A 794 19.07 -15.43 -9.93
C ASP A 794 20.38 -15.02 -10.61
N LEU A 795 20.38 -13.83 -11.26
CA LEU A 795 21.57 -13.31 -11.91
C LEU A 795 22.68 -12.98 -10.91
N SER A 796 22.37 -12.33 -9.78
CA SER A 796 23.38 -11.99 -8.76
C SER A 796 24.02 -13.26 -8.17
N ARG A 797 23.22 -14.29 -7.89
CA ARG A 797 23.72 -15.59 -7.45
C ARG A 797 24.59 -16.29 -8.52
N ALA A 798 24.14 -16.27 -9.77
CA ALA A 798 24.89 -16.86 -10.87
C ALA A 798 26.25 -16.18 -11.06
N VAL A 799 26.31 -14.86 -11.03
CA VAL A 799 27.53 -14.05 -11.16
C VAL A 799 28.52 -14.34 -10.01
N VAL A 800 28.04 -14.40 -8.76
CA VAL A 800 28.91 -14.72 -7.61
C VAL A 800 29.49 -16.14 -7.74
N ASN A 801 28.64 -17.14 -8.03
CA ASN A 801 29.07 -18.52 -8.17
C ASN A 801 30.04 -18.71 -9.35
N ASP A 802 29.74 -18.09 -10.49
CA ASP A 802 30.57 -18.14 -11.70
C ASP A 802 31.95 -17.52 -11.43
N SER A 803 31.99 -16.35 -10.80
CA SER A 803 33.26 -15.67 -10.49
C SER A 803 34.18 -16.51 -9.58
N VAL A 804 33.59 -17.24 -8.61
CA VAL A 804 34.35 -18.11 -7.70
C VAL A 804 34.92 -19.33 -8.44
N ASN A 805 34.22 -19.84 -9.45
CA ASN A 805 34.60 -21.03 -10.20
C ASN A 805 35.43 -20.73 -11.47
N GLY A 806 35.77 -19.46 -11.72
CA GLY A 806 36.56 -19.03 -12.87
C GLY A 806 35.80 -18.96 -14.19
N GLY A 807 34.49 -18.58 -14.09
CA GLY A 807 33.58 -18.52 -15.21
C GLY A 807 33.60 -17.24 -16.05
N GLU A 808 32.62 -17.10 -16.95
CA GLU A 808 32.62 -16.13 -18.04
C GLU A 808 31.56 -15.01 -17.89
N LEU A 809 30.84 -14.95 -16.77
CA LEU A 809 29.72 -13.96 -16.55
C LEU A 809 30.19 -12.52 -16.27
N GLY A 810 31.39 -12.17 -16.67
CA GLY A 810 31.83 -10.77 -16.71
C GLY A 810 32.24 -10.15 -15.39
N ALA A 811 32.25 -10.89 -14.27
CA ALA A 811 32.72 -10.43 -12.99
C ALA A 811 34.14 -10.87 -12.69
N CYS A 812 34.99 -10.00 -12.17
CA CYS A 812 36.34 -10.39 -11.82
C CYS A 812 36.62 -10.32 -10.32
N ARG A 813 37.33 -11.37 -9.83
CA ARG A 813 37.82 -11.42 -8.43
C ARG A 813 39.25 -11.01 -8.27
N ALA A 814 39.98 -10.77 -9.37
CA ALA A 814 41.37 -10.38 -9.36
C ALA A 814 41.62 -9.28 -10.39
N LEU A 815 42.19 -8.16 -9.94
CA LEU A 815 42.49 -7.01 -10.79
C LEU A 815 43.82 -6.40 -10.35
N VAL A 816 44.64 -6.02 -11.33
CA VAL A 816 45.80 -5.14 -11.13
C VAL A 816 45.65 -3.92 -12.03
N MET A 817 45.65 -2.75 -11.43
CA MET A 817 45.36 -1.48 -12.11
C MET A 817 46.40 -0.41 -11.75
N ALA A 818 47.01 0.22 -12.78
CA ALA A 818 47.81 1.40 -12.57
C ALA A 818 46.90 2.64 -12.38
N THR A 819 47.18 3.45 -11.37
CA THR A 819 46.40 4.66 -11.07
C THR A 819 47.30 5.75 -10.47
N ALA A 820 46.93 7.00 -10.75
CA ALA A 820 47.60 8.17 -10.16
C ALA A 820 47.21 8.44 -8.68
N GLU A 821 46.16 7.77 -8.21
CA GLU A 821 45.53 8.04 -6.92
C GLU A 821 46.21 7.34 -5.74
N VAL A 822 47.10 6.44 -5.98
CA VAL A 822 47.86 5.76 -4.95
C VAL A 822 49.36 6.12 -4.99
N PRO A 823 49.98 6.58 -3.88
CA PRO A 823 51.40 6.91 -3.84
C PRO A 823 52.31 5.69 -3.73
N LYS A 824 51.79 4.59 -3.23
CA LYS A 824 52.49 3.29 -3.07
C LYS A 824 51.55 2.19 -3.53
N ARG A 825 52.11 1.05 -3.85
CA ARG A 825 51.33 -0.15 -4.13
C ARG A 825 50.31 -0.39 -3.01
N THR A 826 49.02 -0.49 -3.36
CA THR A 826 47.91 -0.62 -2.42
C THR A 826 47.10 -1.87 -2.79
N THR A 827 46.95 -2.77 -1.84
CA THR A 827 46.12 -3.98 -2.00
C THR A 827 44.80 -3.77 -1.29
N ILE A 828 43.70 -4.08 -1.96
CA ILE A 828 42.35 -4.03 -1.42
C ILE A 828 41.70 -5.39 -1.54
N LEU A 829 41.23 -5.94 -0.42
CA LEU A 829 40.49 -7.19 -0.36
C LEU A 829 39.01 -6.87 -0.21
N LEU A 830 38.20 -7.50 -1.03
CA LEU A 830 36.76 -7.56 -0.86
C LEU A 830 36.42 -8.78 -0.02
N MET A 831 35.92 -8.57 1.18
CA MET A 831 35.69 -9.64 2.15
C MET A 831 34.21 -9.66 2.58
N ARG A 832 33.71 -10.86 2.87
CA ARG A 832 32.39 -11.10 3.40
C ARG A 832 32.49 -11.47 4.86
N VAL A 833 31.83 -10.70 5.72
CA VAL A 833 31.67 -11.01 7.14
C VAL A 833 30.27 -11.58 7.38
N ARG A 834 30.20 -12.63 8.18
CA ARG A 834 28.97 -13.20 8.70
C ARG A 834 29.03 -13.12 10.22
N SER A 835 28.00 -12.53 10.80
CA SER A 835 27.85 -12.41 12.25
C SER A 835 26.59 -13.10 12.72
N VAL A 836 26.69 -13.83 13.81
CA VAL A 836 25.56 -14.49 14.44
C VAL A 836 25.19 -13.73 15.71
N ILE A 837 23.94 -13.29 15.82
CA ILE A 837 23.39 -12.60 16.99
C ILE A 837 22.47 -13.55 17.71
N ARG A 838 22.66 -13.71 19.02
CA ARG A 838 21.75 -14.46 19.88
C ARG A 838 20.92 -13.50 20.74
N ASP A 839 19.60 -13.74 20.75
CA ASP A 839 18.68 -13.10 21.68
C ASP A 839 18.64 -13.94 22.98
N LYS A 840 18.97 -13.34 24.10
CA LYS A 840 19.01 -14.02 25.40
C LYS A 840 17.63 -14.22 26.03
N LYS A 841 16.62 -13.42 25.62
CA LYS A 841 15.26 -13.51 26.17
C LYS A 841 14.42 -14.57 25.51
N ILE A 842 14.67 -14.83 24.23
CA ILE A 842 13.94 -15.84 23.47
C ILE A 842 14.90 -17.02 23.33
N GLU A 843 14.64 -18.07 24.10
CA GLU A 843 15.49 -19.23 24.16
C GLU A 843 16.02 -19.65 22.80
N ASN A 844 17.36 -19.56 22.69
CA ASN A 844 18.12 -20.01 21.52
C ASN A 844 17.72 -19.41 20.17
N ARG A 845 17.28 -18.14 20.09
CA ARG A 845 17.12 -17.47 18.80
C ARG A 845 18.45 -16.92 18.32
N GLU A 846 18.93 -17.42 17.18
CA GLU A 846 20.12 -16.94 16.49
C GLU A 846 19.73 -16.35 15.12
N LEU A 847 20.23 -15.14 14.83
CA LEU A 847 20.06 -14.45 13.56
C LEU A 847 21.42 -14.31 12.88
N VAL A 848 21.48 -14.57 11.59
CA VAL A 848 22.70 -14.40 10.78
C VAL A 848 22.61 -13.07 10.05
N GLY A 849 23.60 -12.21 10.21
CA GLY A 849 23.75 -10.97 9.45
C GLY A 849 24.96 -11.02 8.53
N GLU A 850 24.82 -10.60 7.28
CA GLU A 850 25.87 -10.63 6.27
C GLU A 850 26.19 -9.21 5.75
N GLU A 851 27.48 -8.95 5.52
CA GLU A 851 27.96 -7.66 5.03
C GLU A 851 29.22 -7.82 4.18
N MET A 852 29.38 -6.98 3.14
CA MET A 852 30.63 -6.85 2.38
C MET A 852 31.46 -5.69 2.93
N ILE A 853 32.70 -5.97 3.22
CA ILE A 853 33.67 -4.98 3.70
C ILE A 853 34.92 -4.92 2.82
N PHE A 854 35.58 -3.78 2.85
CA PHE A 854 36.86 -3.58 2.20
C PHE A 854 37.96 -3.53 3.26
N VAL A 855 38.98 -4.35 3.08
CA VAL A 855 40.19 -4.31 3.89
C VAL A 855 41.36 -3.98 3.00
N GLY A 856 42.08 -2.92 3.31
CA GLY A 856 43.16 -2.43 2.47
C GLY A 856 44.47 -2.18 3.24
N TYR A 857 45.59 -2.29 2.54
CA TYR A 857 46.90 -1.88 3.06
C TYR A 857 47.77 -1.36 1.94
N ARG A 858 48.67 -0.39 2.31
CA ARG A 858 49.70 0.19 1.44
C ARG A 858 51.06 -0.47 1.74
N GLY A 859 51.87 -0.72 0.70
CA GLY A 859 53.20 -1.27 0.86
C GLY A 859 53.31 -2.75 0.58
N LYS A 860 54.40 -3.36 1.12
CA LYS A 860 54.65 -4.81 1.06
C LYS A 860 54.20 -5.47 2.35
N ILE A 861 54.06 -6.79 2.34
CA ILE A 861 53.61 -7.59 3.51
C ILE A 861 54.48 -7.33 4.74
N ASP A 862 55.79 -7.19 4.60
CA ASP A 862 56.73 -7.00 5.70
C ASP A 862 56.85 -5.50 6.16
N ASN A 863 56.27 -4.56 5.41
CA ASN A 863 56.24 -3.16 5.70
C ASN A 863 55.02 -2.51 5.08
N HIS A 864 53.90 -2.48 5.84
CA HIS A 864 52.59 -2.05 5.38
C HIS A 864 51.95 -1.07 6.34
N ASP A 865 51.09 -0.20 5.78
CA ASP A 865 50.21 0.72 6.51
C ASP A 865 48.77 0.30 6.21
N PHE A 866 47.95 0.01 7.23
CA PHE A 866 46.54 -0.31 7.04
C PHE A 866 45.74 0.93 6.61
N LEU A 867 44.76 0.71 5.74
CA LEU A 867 43.74 1.68 5.36
C LEU A 867 42.52 1.55 6.26
N THR A 868 41.82 2.63 6.49
CA THR A 868 40.47 2.57 7.04
C THR A 868 39.55 1.92 6.02
N GLN A 869 38.43 1.36 6.47
CA GLN A 869 37.42 0.74 5.55
C GLN A 869 36.89 1.75 4.52
N ASP A 870 36.66 3.01 4.95
CA ASP A 870 36.19 4.07 4.06
C ASP A 870 37.23 4.48 3.02
N GLU A 871 38.51 4.56 3.38
CA GLU A 871 39.58 4.81 2.41
C GLU A 871 39.71 3.68 1.39
N ALA A 872 39.65 2.42 1.84
CA ALA A 872 39.71 1.27 0.94
C ALA A 872 38.52 1.22 -0.02
N LYS A 873 37.30 1.48 0.48
CA LYS A 873 36.07 1.57 -0.31
C LYS A 873 36.14 2.73 -1.31
N HIS A 874 36.58 3.90 -0.88
CA HIS A 874 36.74 5.09 -1.72
C HIS A 874 37.71 4.84 -2.88
N LEU A 875 38.87 4.28 -2.58
CA LEU A 875 39.85 3.91 -3.63
C LEU A 875 39.25 2.91 -4.61
N PHE A 876 38.58 1.86 -4.12
CA PHE A 876 37.94 0.88 -4.98
C PHE A 876 36.89 1.51 -5.89
N LEU A 877 36.02 2.36 -5.38
CA LEU A 877 34.89 2.93 -6.13
C LEU A 877 35.34 4.02 -7.13
N ASN A 878 36.30 4.86 -6.76
CA ASN A 878 36.57 6.12 -7.46
C ASN A 878 37.87 6.12 -8.27
N SER A 879 38.86 5.24 -7.97
CA SER A 879 40.12 5.24 -8.73
C SER A 879 39.94 4.97 -10.21
N MET A 880 40.69 5.66 -11.06
CA MET A 880 40.71 5.50 -12.51
C MET A 880 42.00 4.82 -13.01
N ALA A 881 41.84 3.99 -14.01
CA ALA A 881 42.99 3.38 -14.68
C ALA A 881 43.79 4.45 -15.45
N SER A 882 45.07 4.52 -15.24
CA SER A 882 45.99 5.46 -15.90
C SER A 882 46.90 4.86 -16.96
N GLY A 883 46.80 3.55 -17.24
CA GLY A 883 47.57 2.87 -18.26
C GLY A 883 47.29 1.37 -18.26
N ASP A 884 47.66 0.69 -19.36
CA ASP A 884 47.53 -0.74 -19.50
C ASP A 884 48.83 -1.44 -19.03
N MET A 885 48.64 -2.64 -18.49
CA MET A 885 49.72 -3.49 -18.01
C MET A 885 49.58 -4.90 -18.61
N ASP A 886 50.69 -5.50 -19.05
CA ASP A 886 50.62 -6.86 -19.58
C ASP A 886 50.18 -7.89 -18.52
N MET A 887 49.53 -8.94 -18.95
CA MET A 887 48.90 -9.94 -18.06
C MET A 887 49.96 -10.70 -17.20
N THR A 888 51.15 -10.91 -17.71
CA THR A 888 52.22 -11.63 -16.96
C THR A 888 52.70 -10.79 -15.78
N THR A 889 52.88 -9.49 -16.02
CA THR A 889 53.24 -8.53 -14.97
C THR A 889 52.10 -8.40 -13.92
N GLN A 890 50.84 -8.31 -14.38
CA GLN A 890 49.70 -8.27 -13.48
C GLN A 890 49.68 -9.51 -12.56
N LYS A 891 49.78 -10.71 -13.10
CA LYS A 891 49.81 -11.99 -12.37
C LYS A 891 50.93 -12.03 -11.34
N THR A 892 52.11 -11.63 -11.73
CA THR A 892 53.28 -11.61 -10.83
C THR A 892 53.13 -10.63 -9.67
N LEU A 893 52.64 -9.43 -9.95
CA LEU A 893 52.41 -8.40 -8.95
C LEU A 893 51.34 -8.82 -7.95
N LEU A 894 50.21 -9.35 -8.43
CA LEU A 894 49.14 -9.82 -7.55
C LEU A 894 49.57 -10.98 -6.67
N SER A 895 50.21 -12.01 -7.28
CA SER A 895 50.71 -13.18 -6.54
C SER A 895 51.61 -12.79 -5.36
N ASN A 896 52.51 -11.81 -5.58
CA ASN A 896 53.37 -11.29 -4.53
C ASN A 896 52.64 -10.48 -3.46
N SER A 897 51.52 -9.83 -3.81
CA SER A 897 50.75 -9.00 -2.90
C SER A 897 49.80 -9.76 -1.99
N ILE A 898 49.29 -10.91 -2.45
CA ILE A 898 48.28 -11.70 -1.69
C ILE A 898 48.85 -12.99 -1.08
N ARG A 899 50.18 -13.19 -1.12
CA ARG A 899 50.86 -14.40 -0.66
C ARG A 899 50.53 -14.79 0.81
N TRP A 900 50.27 -13.77 1.65
CA TRP A 900 49.95 -13.94 3.08
C TRP A 900 48.56 -14.52 3.36
N ILE A 901 47.63 -14.50 2.39
CA ILE A 901 46.25 -14.98 2.62
C ILE A 901 46.24 -16.44 3.13
N ASN A 902 47.28 -17.19 2.79
CA ASN A 902 47.44 -18.58 3.18
C ASN A 902 48.18 -18.79 4.52
N SER A 903 48.64 -17.73 5.20
CA SER A 903 49.43 -17.81 6.41
C SER A 903 48.79 -17.03 7.55
N GLU A 904 49.02 -17.43 8.80
CA GLU A 904 48.68 -16.64 9.97
C GLU A 904 49.67 -15.50 10.09
N THR A 905 49.18 -14.29 9.97
CA THR A 905 49.95 -13.08 9.96
C THR A 905 49.24 -11.97 10.75
N GLU A 906 49.91 -10.85 11.01
CA GLU A 906 49.37 -9.62 11.54
C GLU A 906 48.16 -9.14 10.74
N LEU A 907 48.14 -9.29 9.40
CA LEU A 907 47.03 -8.98 8.52
C LEU A 907 45.81 -9.82 8.84
N ARG A 908 45.96 -11.09 9.17
CA ARG A 908 44.83 -11.92 9.59
C ARG A 908 44.25 -11.46 10.91
N GLN A 909 45.11 -11.19 11.90
CA GLN A 909 44.67 -10.62 13.18
C GLN A 909 43.89 -9.31 12.97
N HIS A 910 44.38 -8.44 12.07
CA HIS A 910 43.71 -7.21 11.73
C HIS A 910 42.31 -7.47 11.12
N THR A 911 42.16 -8.39 10.16
CA THR A 911 40.87 -8.74 9.56
C THR A 911 39.91 -9.35 10.59
N ASP A 912 40.39 -10.19 11.50
CA ASP A 912 39.58 -10.81 12.54
C ASP A 912 39.08 -9.75 13.57
N ASN A 913 39.92 -8.74 13.90
CA ASN A 913 39.52 -7.61 14.76
C ASN A 913 38.43 -6.76 14.09
N ILE A 914 38.53 -6.49 12.79
CA ILE A 914 37.47 -5.78 12.04
C ILE A 914 36.16 -6.56 12.09
N ALA A 915 36.21 -7.89 11.93
CA ALA A 915 35.00 -8.73 12.03
C ALA A 915 34.34 -8.65 13.41
N LEU A 916 35.13 -8.66 14.49
CA LEU A 916 34.63 -8.49 15.87
C LEU A 916 34.04 -7.10 16.10
N GLU A 917 34.65 -6.05 15.58
CA GLU A 917 34.13 -4.69 15.65
C GLU A 917 32.80 -4.57 14.91
N ARG A 918 32.70 -5.09 13.68
CA ARG A 918 31.44 -5.09 12.90
C ARG A 918 30.34 -5.88 13.58
N ALA A 919 30.65 -7.02 14.17
CA ALA A 919 29.69 -7.80 14.95
C ALA A 919 29.16 -7.04 16.17
N SER A 920 29.99 -6.25 16.87
CA SER A 920 29.56 -5.36 17.97
C SER A 920 28.63 -4.25 17.45
N HIS A 921 28.99 -3.59 16.35
CA HIS A 921 28.15 -2.56 15.71
C HIS A 921 26.79 -3.12 15.30
N LEU A 922 26.74 -4.35 14.87
CA LEU A 922 25.49 -5.01 14.49
C LEU A 922 24.55 -5.17 15.71
N VAL A 923 25.08 -5.55 16.88
CA VAL A 923 24.28 -5.62 18.11
C VAL A 923 23.71 -4.26 18.48
N ASP A 924 24.52 -3.20 18.40
CA ASP A 924 24.06 -1.84 18.68
C ASP A 924 22.99 -1.39 17.69
N ALA A 925 23.12 -1.72 16.40
CA ALA A 925 22.12 -1.43 15.37
C ALA A 925 20.80 -2.16 15.63
N PHE A 926 20.84 -3.43 16.03
CA PHE A 926 19.67 -4.21 16.42
C PHE A 926 18.93 -3.64 17.63
N ALA A 927 19.70 -3.21 18.65
CA ALA A 927 19.16 -2.64 19.87
C ALA A 927 18.65 -1.19 19.71
N LYS A 928 19.07 -0.48 18.66
CA LYS A 928 18.86 0.96 18.47
C LYS A 928 17.42 1.43 18.66
N TYR A 929 16.46 0.66 18.21
CA TYR A 929 15.03 1.00 18.28
C TYR A 929 14.25 0.21 19.35
N ARG A 930 14.90 -0.72 20.05
CA ARG A 930 14.30 -1.56 21.10
C ARG A 930 14.53 -0.94 22.47
N THR A 931 13.80 0.12 22.82
CA THR A 931 14.04 0.86 24.09
C THR A 931 13.70 0.06 25.35
N TYR A 932 12.88 -0.98 25.26
CA TYR A 932 12.55 -1.88 26.37
C TYR A 932 13.57 -3.02 26.54
N LEU A 933 14.44 -3.26 25.55
CA LEU A 933 15.53 -4.20 25.63
C LEU A 933 16.83 -3.44 25.90
N LYS A 934 17.63 -3.93 26.84
CA LYS A 934 19.00 -3.45 27.03
C LYS A 934 19.89 -4.08 25.96
N ALA A 935 20.87 -3.36 25.44
CA ALA A 935 21.87 -3.92 24.53
C ALA A 935 22.55 -5.19 25.08
N SER A 936 22.63 -5.32 26.41
CA SER A 936 23.15 -6.52 27.09
C SER A 936 22.29 -7.78 26.94
N GLU A 937 21.06 -7.68 26.43
CA GLU A 937 20.16 -8.83 26.17
C GLU A 937 20.45 -9.51 24.83
N TYR A 938 21.16 -8.84 23.93
CA TYR A 938 21.74 -9.46 22.75
C TYR A 938 23.20 -9.83 23.02
N GLN A 939 23.60 -10.96 22.52
CA GLN A 939 24.98 -11.41 22.58
C GLN A 939 25.46 -11.74 21.18
N VAL A 940 26.62 -11.22 20.82
CA VAL A 940 27.33 -11.70 19.64
C VAL A 940 27.83 -13.10 19.98
N VAL A 941 27.36 -14.08 19.20
CA VAL A 941 27.91 -15.42 19.23
C VAL A 941 28.99 -15.46 18.16
N GLU A 942 30.12 -14.87 18.41
CA GLU A 942 31.31 -14.82 17.55
C GLU A 942 31.05 -14.63 16.03
N PRO A 943 31.74 -13.71 15.35
CA PRO A 943 31.74 -13.70 13.89
C PRO A 943 32.31 -15.02 13.40
N VAL A 944 31.79 -15.51 12.26
CA VAL A 944 32.35 -16.71 11.61
C VAL A 944 33.70 -16.37 11.05
N LEU A 945 34.75 -16.88 11.67
CA LEU A 945 36.13 -16.62 11.32
C LEU A 945 36.81 -17.87 10.69
N PRO A 946 37.77 -17.68 9.77
CA PRO A 946 38.13 -16.36 9.14
C PRO A 946 37.03 -15.86 8.22
N MET A 947 37.00 -14.52 7.97
CA MET A 947 36.12 -13.94 6.97
C MET A 947 36.39 -14.54 5.57
N ASP A 948 35.36 -14.61 4.74
CA ASP A 948 35.51 -15.10 3.36
C ASP A 948 36.20 -14.04 2.48
N VAL A 949 37.33 -14.37 1.88
CA VAL A 949 38.00 -13.48 0.90
C VAL A 949 37.39 -13.72 -0.47
N ILE A 950 36.55 -12.80 -0.92
CA ILE A 950 35.83 -12.92 -2.20
C ILE A 950 36.72 -12.47 -3.37
N ALA A 951 37.42 -11.34 -3.24
CA ALA A 951 38.26 -10.80 -4.31
C ALA A 951 39.49 -10.06 -3.75
N ALA A 952 40.51 -9.92 -4.61
CA ALA A 952 41.72 -9.17 -4.31
C ALA A 952 42.05 -8.22 -5.46
N TYR A 953 42.22 -6.94 -5.16
CA TYR A 953 42.49 -5.90 -6.14
C TYR A 953 43.81 -5.18 -5.76
N LEU A 954 44.68 -4.98 -6.75
CA LEU A 954 45.96 -4.33 -6.56
C LEU A 954 46.03 -3.03 -7.36
N PHE A 955 46.17 -1.91 -6.68
CA PHE A 955 46.43 -0.63 -7.28
C PHE A 955 47.94 -0.31 -7.20
N VAL A 956 48.52 0.04 -8.32
CA VAL A 956 49.91 0.39 -8.41
C VAL A 956 50.06 1.85 -8.84
N PRO A 957 51.06 2.63 -8.27
CA PRO A 957 51.30 3.99 -8.71
C PRO A 957 51.59 4.05 -10.21
N GLN A 958 51.11 5.11 -10.85
CA GLN A 958 51.47 5.42 -12.21
C GLN A 958 52.98 5.70 -12.25
N ILE A 959 53.74 4.88 -12.97
CA ILE A 959 55.11 5.16 -13.22
C ILE A 959 55.17 6.17 -14.38
N ASN A 960 55.47 7.42 -14.07
CA ASN A 960 55.81 8.42 -15.09
C ASN A 960 57.11 7.93 -15.75
N ILE A 961 57.00 7.29 -16.92
CA ILE A 961 58.15 6.94 -17.76
C ILE A 961 58.51 8.22 -18.56
#